data_bc821ea3529bffe11fcbe4134ca5ce7c
#
_entry.id   bc821ea3529bffe11fcbe4134ca5ce7c
#
_cell.length_a   1.000
_cell.length_b   1.000
_cell.length_c   1.000
_cell.angle_alpha   90.00
_cell.angle_beta   90.00
_cell.angle_gamma   90.00
#
_symmetry.space_group_name_H-M   'P 1'
#
loop_
_entity.id
_entity.type
_entity.pdbx_description
1 polymer ?
#
loop_
_entity_poly.entity_id
_entity_poly.type
_entity_poly.pdbx_seq_one_letter_code
_entity_poly.pdbx_strand_id
1 'polypeptide(L)'
;MSSSYHKERYYQSSTSERIRKNYGTDRRGYIPKPETVAEKIERLQRGGFISKPAEAINLDNNNLLSGYNLGNKELPAYRHKDEILDKLSKNRIILLTGPTGSGKTTQLGQYALEAGYDRIVYLQPRRINTDNTGDRIEDELRAQLGDAMPKDLVGIAHSERATFTENSQVISMTSATFTKMLPELSTKWSDEKVLIVSDEIHENNLETEFASAFAVRAVEKKAQWRMAFASATPDKKILQGSYQSVNGGPIPVVEIQGRPFDLEMTESANQDVVEAYLSNNAGIEKSMIFVEGKPRIEEVIRDLKKTMSSDELKITRFFKLHADISERAKDEIFKMKLNPGEKAIVVSTSAGQSGITIPGVGLVVGSGITRSPELDGENAEGIPIRHCTQAELVQQAGRAGRDISGGKFILARPVGFRRPKNRDNSLYDFIPLQDRDPDMPPEIYHSNISRNVLTAAAMDEDFRELNRYLKNSVSERTICEAYDVLQKLGAVYDDDDGNEKASDIGRIMDLYPLRPELSRAVAETIATGADLNVQTYVLMIAAAIEAGGLDDFDNRSDEWKKSLRETTVDDFIAQLDLMMATRDCYYGKSVNETELALRGLSPRRTYRAHRQFGKMCKLIGLNFRDIDLPTPSMDEEDEVRDLLLTGMPDLIYNRSLTIRGQPIYKNIWGYDEAIPREIGSRSLLGSMGAAACKTVVGYPRWYAKEDGTVKNVIDTGFVTTPDRIKRVLGELVCGNLKSEIRGGNLVKSGELSMGSMSFGNSKVTAVAARTEQDARTMVNALMRGDVDYPARQELHKLGMTNAEIRIHAMNMAIGIGNVRQLDAKLWSVVSDFRQELGLGDMAPSLGA
;
A
#
# COMPACT_ATOMS: atom_id res chain seq x y z
N MET A 1 20.21 -19.41 7.71
CA MET A 1 20.15 -19.51 9.18
C MET A 1 21.25 -18.65 9.78
N SER A 2 20.94 -17.57 10.46
CA SER A 2 21.80 -16.65 11.25
C SER A 2 21.89 -15.20 10.78
N SER A 3 20.77 -14.47 10.66
CA SER A 3 20.86 -13.01 10.50
C SER A 3 20.25 -12.20 11.66
N SER A 4 19.51 -12.85 12.57
CA SER A 4 18.73 -12.12 13.57
C SER A 4 19.51 -11.63 14.80
N TYR A 5 20.60 -12.29 15.19
CA TYR A 5 21.33 -11.95 16.43
C TYR A 5 22.21 -10.70 16.39
N HIS A 6 22.40 -10.09 15.19
CA HIS A 6 23.36 -8.99 15.03
C HIS A 6 22.75 -7.59 14.93
N LYS A 7 21.43 -7.48 14.67
CA LYS A 7 20.81 -6.16 14.52
C LYS A 7 20.67 -5.40 15.84
N GLU A 8 20.39 -6.08 16.95
CA GLU A 8 20.22 -5.42 18.24
C GLU A 8 21.51 -4.77 18.81
N ARG A 9 22.68 -5.37 18.59
CA ARG A 9 23.93 -4.83 19.15
C ARG A 9 24.51 -3.63 18.38
N TYR A 10 24.28 -3.54 17.09
CA TYR A 10 24.77 -2.42 16.29
C TYR A 10 23.94 -1.15 16.52
N TYR A 11 22.63 -1.30 16.69
CA TYR A 11 21.75 -0.19 17.05
C TYR A 11 22.04 0.38 18.46
N GLN A 12 22.42 -0.44 19.42
CA GLN A 12 22.73 0.03 20.77
C GLN A 12 24.03 0.84 20.87
N SER A 13 25.03 0.59 20.04
CA SER A 13 26.32 1.30 20.15
C SER A 13 26.36 2.66 19.46
N SER A 14 25.70 2.80 18.29
CA SER A 14 25.66 4.09 17.57
C SER A 14 24.62 5.06 18.15
N THR A 15 23.54 4.52 18.70
CA THR A 15 22.46 5.33 19.33
C THR A 15 22.95 5.96 20.65
N SER A 16 23.79 5.27 21.43
CA SER A 16 24.23 5.77 22.73
C SER A 16 25.18 6.99 22.67
N GLU A 17 25.95 7.14 21.59
CA GLU A 17 26.84 8.32 21.43
C GLU A 17 26.09 9.56 20.89
N ARG A 18 25.08 9.35 19.99
CA ARG A 18 24.24 10.44 19.47
C ARG A 18 23.23 10.98 20.49
N ILE A 19 22.68 10.12 21.33
CA ILE A 19 21.71 10.50 22.38
C ILE A 19 22.35 11.48 23.38
N ARG A 20 23.64 11.36 23.69
CA ARG A 20 24.34 12.29 24.60
C ARG A 20 24.48 13.71 24.07
N LYS A 21 24.32 13.94 22.76
CA LYS A 21 24.44 15.27 22.15
C LYS A 21 23.12 16.07 22.09
N ASN A 22 21.97 15.42 22.11
CA ASN A 22 20.69 16.03 21.75
C ASN A 22 19.71 16.24 22.92
N TYR A 23 19.98 15.72 24.11
CA TYR A 23 19.12 15.97 25.27
C TYR A 23 19.76 16.95 26.23
N GLY A 24 19.34 18.21 26.13
CA GLY A 24 19.60 19.20 27.17
C GLY A 24 18.93 18.78 28.49
N THR A 25 19.61 18.98 29.60
CA THR A 25 19.04 18.78 30.94
C THR A 25 17.88 19.76 31.18
N ASP A 26 16.77 19.27 31.72
CA ASP A 26 15.72 20.15 32.22
C ASP A 26 16.26 20.97 33.42
N ARG A 27 15.57 22.04 33.83
CA ARG A 27 15.98 22.92 34.96
C ARG A 27 16.15 22.19 36.30
N ARG A 28 15.89 20.87 36.39
CA ARG A 28 16.01 20.01 37.59
C ARG A 28 17.11 18.96 37.45
N GLY A 29 17.88 18.93 36.34
CA GLY A 29 18.97 17.98 36.16
C GLY A 29 18.52 16.53 35.90
N TYR A 30 17.26 16.30 35.60
CA TYR A 30 16.75 14.97 35.28
C TYR A 30 17.03 14.68 33.79
N ILE A 31 17.77 13.62 33.51
CA ILE A 31 17.91 13.06 32.15
C ILE A 31 16.84 11.98 32.02
N PRO A 32 15.81 12.17 31.22
CA PRO A 32 14.83 11.12 30.98
C PRO A 32 15.54 9.89 30.41
N LYS A 33 15.17 8.70 30.88
CA LYS A 33 15.66 7.45 30.32
C LYS A 33 15.20 7.40 28.85
N PRO A 34 16.12 7.15 27.90
CA PRO A 34 15.71 7.08 26.48
C PRO A 34 14.64 6.01 26.29
N GLU A 35 13.56 6.40 25.64
CA GLU A 35 12.44 5.51 25.28
C GLU A 35 12.94 4.39 24.37
N THR A 36 12.63 3.14 24.69
CA THR A 36 12.97 1.99 23.86
C THR A 36 12.16 2.02 22.54
N VAL A 37 12.61 1.28 21.54
CA VAL A 37 11.86 1.16 20.26
C VAL A 37 10.47 0.58 20.52
N ALA A 38 10.34 -0.40 21.41
CA ALA A 38 9.05 -0.98 21.80
C ALA A 38 8.11 0.06 22.45
N GLU A 39 8.61 0.89 23.36
CA GLU A 39 7.84 1.98 23.98
C GLU A 39 7.43 3.04 22.94
N LYS A 40 8.28 3.32 21.95
CA LYS A 40 7.95 4.19 20.81
C LYS A 40 6.83 3.59 19.94
N ILE A 41 6.90 2.29 19.63
CA ILE A 41 5.85 1.58 18.89
C ILE A 41 4.53 1.67 19.64
N GLU A 42 4.52 1.36 20.94
CA GLU A 42 3.32 1.43 21.77
C GLU A 42 2.74 2.86 21.84
N ARG A 43 3.58 3.86 21.96
CA ARG A 43 3.16 5.27 21.91
C ARG A 43 2.57 5.65 20.56
N LEU A 44 3.19 5.22 19.46
CA LEU A 44 2.70 5.47 18.10
C LEU A 44 1.36 4.77 17.86
N GLN A 45 1.21 3.54 18.34
CA GLN A 45 -0.05 2.79 18.25
C GLN A 45 -1.17 3.47 19.06
N ARG A 46 -0.88 3.98 20.24
CA ARG A 46 -1.85 4.73 21.07
C ARG A 46 -2.22 6.10 20.48
N GLY A 47 -1.32 6.76 19.75
CA GLY A 47 -1.55 8.05 19.10
C GLY A 47 -2.28 7.97 17.75
N GLY A 48 -2.40 6.76 17.16
CA GLY A 48 -2.96 6.54 15.86
C GLY A 48 -4.45 6.22 15.85
N PHE A 49 -5.19 6.93 15.02
CA PHE A 49 -6.50 6.60 14.45
C PHE A 49 -7.76 6.66 15.31
N ILE A 50 -7.73 6.75 16.61
CA ILE A 50 -8.95 6.88 17.40
C ILE A 50 -8.96 8.25 18.08
N SER A 51 -9.83 9.16 17.62
CA SER A 51 -10.29 10.24 18.48
C SER A 51 -10.77 9.60 19.78
N LYS A 52 -10.30 10.12 20.95
CA LYS A 52 -10.74 9.61 22.27
C LYS A 52 -12.22 9.24 22.20
N PRO A 53 -12.62 8.03 22.61
CA PRO A 53 -14.03 7.69 22.72
C PRO A 53 -14.70 8.76 23.58
N ALA A 54 -15.85 9.24 23.16
CA ALA A 54 -16.73 9.97 24.06
C ALA A 54 -16.97 9.07 25.28
N GLU A 55 -16.99 9.66 26.48
CA GLU A 55 -17.14 8.93 27.73
C GLU A 55 -18.23 7.87 27.60
N ALA A 56 -17.86 6.61 27.87
CA ALA A 56 -18.73 5.47 27.73
C ALA A 56 -19.99 5.67 28.58
N ILE A 57 -21.11 5.86 27.93
CA ILE A 57 -22.41 5.66 28.57
C ILE A 57 -22.59 4.13 28.55
N ASN A 58 -22.50 3.54 29.74
CA ASN A 58 -22.69 2.11 29.95
C ASN A 58 -24.17 1.80 29.60
N LEU A 59 -24.46 1.45 28.38
CA LEU A 59 -25.72 0.84 27.98
C LEU A 59 -25.54 -0.66 28.19
N ASP A 60 -26.31 -1.23 29.12
CA ASP A 60 -26.46 -2.67 29.27
C ASP A 60 -26.63 -3.30 27.89
N ASN A 61 -25.80 -4.30 27.60
CA ASN A 61 -25.69 -5.01 26.30
C ASN A 61 -26.95 -5.83 25.96
N ASN A 62 -28.10 -5.18 25.91
CA ASN A 62 -29.32 -5.75 25.37
C ASN A 62 -29.52 -5.17 23.96
N ASN A 63 -29.46 -6.02 22.95
CA ASN A 63 -29.75 -5.69 21.57
C ASN A 63 -31.10 -5.00 21.45
N LEU A 64 -31.12 -3.66 21.49
CA LEU A 64 -32.29 -2.79 21.60
C LEU A 64 -33.26 -2.95 20.43
N LEU A 65 -32.79 -3.52 19.31
CA LEU A 65 -33.55 -3.63 18.05
C LEU A 65 -33.97 -5.07 17.72
N SER A 66 -33.62 -6.03 18.54
CA SER A 66 -34.06 -7.41 18.38
C SER A 66 -35.60 -7.49 18.48
N GLY A 67 -36.19 -8.02 17.40
CA GLY A 67 -37.65 -8.17 17.32
C GLY A 67 -38.41 -6.99 16.65
N TYR A 68 -37.71 -5.92 16.23
CA TYR A 68 -38.28 -4.95 15.29
C TYR A 68 -38.35 -5.58 13.89
N ASN A 69 -39.33 -5.20 13.08
CA ASN A 69 -39.43 -5.61 11.69
C ASN A 69 -38.75 -4.57 10.79
N LEU A 70 -37.42 -4.67 10.69
CA LEU A 70 -36.61 -3.72 9.95
C LEU A 70 -36.50 -4.07 8.46
N GLY A 71 -36.26 -3.06 7.67
CA GLY A 71 -36.01 -3.16 6.24
C GLY A 71 -37.06 -2.52 5.35
N ASN A 72 -36.64 -2.08 4.18
CA ASN A 72 -37.50 -1.45 3.19
C ASN A 72 -38.25 -2.52 2.36
N LYS A 73 -39.56 -2.59 2.54
CA LYS A 73 -40.47 -3.58 1.92
C LYS A 73 -40.57 -3.44 0.40
N GLU A 74 -40.23 -2.29 -0.15
CA GLU A 74 -40.28 -2.02 -1.60
C GLU A 74 -39.08 -2.60 -2.34
N LEU A 75 -37.97 -2.85 -1.65
CA LEU A 75 -36.76 -3.37 -2.27
C LEU A 75 -36.83 -4.89 -2.50
N PRO A 76 -36.31 -5.38 -3.63
CA PRO A 76 -36.27 -6.81 -3.93
C PRO A 76 -35.68 -7.67 -2.82
N ALA A 77 -34.64 -7.20 -2.12
CA ALA A 77 -34.00 -7.93 -1.02
C ALA A 77 -34.94 -8.28 0.13
N TYR A 78 -36.01 -7.49 0.36
CA TYR A 78 -36.95 -7.76 1.43
C TYR A 78 -37.70 -9.10 1.27
N ARG A 79 -37.96 -9.50 0.04
CA ARG A 79 -38.65 -10.79 -0.26
C ARG A 79 -37.80 -12.01 0.11
N HIS A 80 -36.48 -11.81 0.24
CA HIS A 80 -35.50 -12.85 0.59
C HIS A 80 -35.02 -12.76 2.04
N LYS A 81 -35.61 -11.88 2.85
CA LYS A 81 -35.20 -11.64 4.24
C LYS A 81 -35.12 -12.91 5.08
N ASP A 82 -36.17 -13.70 5.10
CA ASP A 82 -36.24 -14.93 5.90
C ASP A 82 -35.22 -15.96 5.42
N GLU A 83 -35.03 -16.08 4.10
CA GLU A 83 -34.02 -16.96 3.52
C GLU A 83 -32.60 -16.51 3.91
N ILE A 84 -32.31 -15.20 3.86
CA ILE A 84 -31.02 -14.63 4.25
C ILE A 84 -30.74 -14.96 5.72
N LEU A 85 -31.69 -14.70 6.60
CA LEU A 85 -31.54 -14.90 8.04
C LEU A 85 -31.40 -16.40 8.39
N ASP A 86 -32.15 -17.27 7.73
CA ASP A 86 -32.04 -18.73 7.92
C ASP A 86 -30.63 -19.21 7.51
N LYS A 87 -30.13 -18.78 6.35
CA LYS A 87 -28.79 -19.16 5.88
C LYS A 87 -27.68 -18.60 6.78
N LEU A 88 -27.79 -17.33 7.24
CA LEU A 88 -26.84 -16.75 8.20
C LEU A 88 -26.80 -17.48 9.52
N SER A 89 -27.94 -17.99 10.00
CA SER A 89 -28.00 -18.72 11.27
C SER A 89 -27.29 -20.07 11.19
N LYS A 90 -27.34 -20.74 10.04
CA LYS A 90 -26.83 -22.10 9.81
C LYS A 90 -25.40 -22.17 9.27
N ASN A 91 -24.91 -21.07 8.69
CA ASN A 91 -23.64 -21.06 7.97
C ASN A 91 -22.73 -19.96 8.50
N ARG A 92 -21.43 -20.18 8.39
CA ARG A 92 -20.43 -19.18 8.79
C ARG A 92 -20.21 -18.13 7.72
N ILE A 93 -20.38 -18.53 6.44
CA ILE A 93 -20.17 -17.70 5.26
C ILE A 93 -21.37 -17.89 4.34
N ILE A 94 -21.89 -16.80 3.80
CA ILE A 94 -22.93 -16.80 2.75
C ILE A 94 -22.55 -15.86 1.60
N LEU A 95 -23.14 -16.08 0.42
CA LEU A 95 -23.01 -15.19 -0.73
C LEU A 95 -24.39 -14.64 -1.14
N LEU A 96 -24.52 -13.32 -1.15
CA LEU A 96 -25.66 -12.61 -1.70
C LEU A 96 -25.33 -12.10 -3.09
N THR A 97 -26.16 -12.47 -4.06
CA THR A 97 -26.03 -11.99 -5.44
C THR A 97 -27.30 -11.27 -5.88
N GLY A 98 -27.18 -10.37 -6.83
CA GLY A 98 -28.31 -9.66 -7.41
C GLY A 98 -27.94 -8.31 -7.99
N PRO A 99 -28.78 -7.69 -8.79
CA PRO A 99 -28.47 -6.45 -9.50
C PRO A 99 -28.24 -5.28 -8.55
N THR A 100 -27.54 -4.26 -9.04
CA THR A 100 -27.38 -2.97 -8.33
C THR A 100 -28.76 -2.37 -8.03
N GLY A 101 -28.94 -1.82 -6.84
CA GLY A 101 -30.21 -1.23 -6.39
C GLY A 101 -31.22 -2.23 -5.82
N SER A 102 -30.93 -3.54 -5.83
CA SER A 102 -31.83 -4.54 -5.21
C SER A 102 -31.92 -4.48 -3.68
N GLY A 103 -31.07 -3.69 -3.01
CA GLY A 103 -31.03 -3.56 -1.56
C GLY A 103 -30.09 -4.52 -0.82
N LYS A 104 -29.26 -5.31 -1.53
CA LYS A 104 -28.33 -6.28 -0.91
C LYS A 104 -27.57 -5.70 0.27
N THR A 105 -26.89 -4.60 0.03
CA THR A 105 -25.97 -3.98 1.00
C THR A 105 -26.75 -3.31 2.13
N THR A 106 -27.68 -2.40 1.82
CA THR A 106 -28.35 -1.59 2.83
C THR A 106 -29.33 -2.37 3.71
N GLN A 107 -29.90 -3.45 3.20
CA GLN A 107 -30.92 -4.23 3.93
C GLN A 107 -30.31 -5.30 4.83
N LEU A 108 -29.19 -5.92 4.41
CA LEU A 108 -28.58 -7.02 5.17
C LEU A 108 -28.25 -6.63 6.62
N GLY A 109 -27.67 -5.45 6.85
CA GLY A 109 -27.36 -4.97 8.20
C GLY A 109 -28.60 -4.74 9.05
N GLN A 110 -29.68 -4.25 8.44
CA GLN A 110 -30.96 -4.04 9.13
C GLN A 110 -31.57 -5.39 9.55
N TYR A 111 -31.49 -6.42 8.69
CA TYR A 111 -31.94 -7.76 9.03
C TYR A 111 -31.08 -8.41 10.12
N ALA A 112 -29.77 -8.18 10.08
CA ALA A 112 -28.85 -8.69 11.08
C ALA A 112 -29.08 -8.04 12.46
N LEU A 113 -29.37 -6.73 12.53
CA LEU A 113 -29.79 -6.05 13.78
C LEU A 113 -31.03 -6.71 14.38
N GLU A 114 -32.04 -6.95 13.57
CA GLU A 114 -33.28 -7.63 13.99
C GLU A 114 -32.99 -9.06 14.48
N ALA A 115 -32.08 -9.78 13.85
CA ALA A 115 -31.66 -11.13 14.21
C ALA A 115 -30.72 -11.19 15.41
N GLY A 116 -30.47 -10.06 16.07
CA GLY A 116 -29.70 -9.99 17.30
C GLY A 116 -28.20 -10.07 17.09
N TYR A 117 -27.67 -9.55 15.98
CA TYR A 117 -26.23 -9.31 15.85
C TYR A 117 -25.83 -8.07 16.63
N ASP A 118 -24.76 -8.16 17.41
CA ASP A 118 -24.26 -7.05 18.22
C ASP A 118 -23.49 -6.04 17.37
N ARG A 119 -22.76 -6.53 16.36
CA ARG A 119 -21.98 -5.71 15.43
C ARG A 119 -22.16 -6.16 13.99
N ILE A 120 -22.33 -5.20 13.10
CA ILE A 120 -22.38 -5.40 11.65
C ILE A 120 -21.33 -4.48 11.03
N VAL A 121 -20.32 -5.05 10.36
CA VAL A 121 -19.21 -4.30 9.77
C VAL A 121 -19.24 -4.45 8.26
N TYR A 122 -19.39 -3.33 7.56
CA TYR A 122 -19.30 -3.28 6.09
C TYR A 122 -17.89 -2.93 5.66
N LEU A 123 -17.29 -3.80 4.85
CA LEU A 123 -16.02 -3.57 4.19
C LEU A 123 -16.29 -2.96 2.82
N GLN A 124 -15.87 -1.72 2.65
CA GLN A 124 -16.09 -0.96 1.42
C GLN A 124 -14.76 -0.69 0.70
N PRO A 125 -14.72 -0.83 -0.65
CA PRO A 125 -13.47 -0.63 -1.40
C PRO A 125 -13.01 0.84 -1.41
N ARG A 126 -13.93 1.78 -1.25
CA ARG A 126 -13.67 3.22 -1.41
C ARG A 126 -14.36 4.04 -0.33
N ARG A 127 -13.75 5.18 0.05
CA ARG A 127 -14.32 6.12 1.04
C ARG A 127 -15.73 6.60 0.68
N ILE A 128 -15.95 6.94 -0.59
CA ILE A 128 -17.27 7.39 -1.06
C ILE A 128 -18.34 6.31 -0.89
N ASN A 129 -17.97 5.04 -1.09
CA ASN A 129 -18.87 3.92 -0.85
C ASN A 129 -19.16 3.79 0.65
N THR A 130 -18.12 3.98 1.48
CA THR A 130 -18.20 3.93 2.94
C THR A 130 -19.18 4.98 3.47
N ASP A 131 -19.04 6.24 3.03
CA ASP A 131 -19.95 7.33 3.39
C ASP A 131 -21.38 7.05 2.92
N ASN A 132 -21.53 6.76 1.61
CA ASN A 132 -22.86 6.54 1.04
C ASN A 132 -23.60 5.34 1.67
N THR A 133 -22.89 4.26 2.01
CA THR A 133 -23.48 3.09 2.65
C THR A 133 -23.90 3.41 4.09
N GLY A 134 -23.02 4.05 4.87
CA GLY A 134 -23.30 4.44 6.24
C GLY A 134 -24.45 5.44 6.35
N ASP A 135 -24.35 6.56 5.61
CA ASP A 135 -25.36 7.61 5.61
C ASP A 135 -26.73 7.06 5.15
N ARG A 136 -26.76 6.21 4.12
CA ARG A 136 -28.01 5.62 3.63
C ARG A 136 -28.64 4.66 4.64
N ILE A 137 -27.86 3.80 5.28
CA ILE A 137 -28.37 2.91 6.33
C ILE A 137 -28.91 3.73 7.50
N GLU A 138 -28.21 4.80 7.88
CA GLU A 138 -28.68 5.72 8.93
C GLU A 138 -30.02 6.36 8.57
N ASP A 139 -30.15 6.90 7.35
CA ASP A 139 -31.37 7.53 6.86
C ASP A 139 -32.56 6.54 6.84
N GLU A 140 -32.32 5.32 6.35
CA GLU A 140 -33.34 4.27 6.28
C GLU A 140 -33.77 3.81 7.69
N LEU A 141 -32.86 3.64 8.62
CA LEU A 141 -33.17 3.29 10.02
C LEU A 141 -33.87 4.44 10.73
N ARG A 142 -33.43 5.67 10.51
CA ARG A 142 -34.09 6.86 11.09
C ARG A 142 -35.52 7.02 10.58
N ALA A 143 -35.79 6.73 9.32
CA ALA A 143 -37.14 6.75 8.75
C ALA A 143 -38.03 5.67 9.34
N GLN A 144 -37.48 4.54 9.77
CA GLN A 144 -38.25 3.43 10.37
C GLN A 144 -38.45 3.58 11.89
N LEU A 145 -37.45 4.06 12.60
CA LEU A 145 -37.41 4.08 14.07
C LEU A 145 -37.75 5.46 14.64
N GLY A 146 -37.66 6.53 13.83
CA GLY A 146 -37.91 7.89 14.30
C GLY A 146 -37.04 8.25 15.52
N ASP A 147 -37.71 8.80 16.58
CA ASP A 147 -37.05 9.20 17.82
C ASP A 147 -36.56 8.00 18.68
N ALA A 148 -37.01 6.79 18.37
CA ALA A 148 -36.52 5.57 19.03
C ALA A 148 -35.16 5.08 18.53
N MET A 149 -34.60 5.69 17.47
CA MET A 149 -33.28 5.34 16.97
C MET A 149 -32.19 5.70 17.97
N PRO A 150 -31.38 4.73 18.44
CA PRO A 150 -30.25 5.02 19.33
C PRO A 150 -29.26 6.01 18.68
N LYS A 151 -28.69 6.89 19.51
CA LYS A 151 -27.61 7.74 19.08
C LYS A 151 -26.40 6.87 18.72
N ASP A 152 -25.68 7.27 17.69
CA ASP A 152 -24.46 6.62 17.25
C ASP A 152 -24.61 5.15 16.82
N LEU A 153 -25.86 4.71 16.54
CA LEU A 153 -26.16 3.35 16.08
C LEU A 153 -25.38 2.99 14.82
N VAL A 154 -25.27 3.94 13.89
CA VAL A 154 -24.49 3.81 12.65
C VAL A 154 -23.23 4.64 12.77
N GLY A 155 -22.09 3.99 12.54
CA GLY A 155 -20.76 4.60 12.52
C GLY A 155 -20.12 4.50 11.15
N ILE A 156 -19.26 5.47 10.82
CA ILE A 156 -18.46 5.49 9.60
C ILE A 156 -17.01 5.58 10.00
N ALA A 157 -16.15 4.77 9.37
CA ALA A 157 -14.73 4.76 9.65
C ALA A 157 -13.88 4.69 8.38
N HIS A 158 -13.25 5.77 8.05
CA HIS A 158 -12.18 5.84 7.06
C HIS A 158 -11.22 6.98 7.40
N SER A 159 -10.14 7.08 6.65
CA SER A 159 -9.05 8.03 6.93
C SER A 159 -9.48 9.51 7.05
N GLU A 160 -10.69 9.88 6.63
CA GLU A 160 -11.21 11.25 6.60
C GLU A 160 -12.39 11.51 7.51
N ARG A 161 -13.15 10.45 7.82
CA ARG A 161 -14.32 10.52 8.67
C ARG A 161 -14.31 9.33 9.63
N ALA A 162 -14.39 9.61 10.92
CA ALA A 162 -14.52 8.62 11.97
C ALA A 162 -15.62 9.09 12.93
N THR A 163 -16.82 8.53 12.75
CA THR A 163 -18.00 8.82 13.60
C THR A 163 -18.41 7.61 14.43
N PHE A 164 -17.73 6.47 14.20
CA PHE A 164 -18.02 5.26 14.94
C PHE A 164 -17.58 5.38 16.41
N THR A 165 -18.43 4.89 17.31
CA THR A 165 -18.23 4.86 18.76
C THR A 165 -18.39 3.42 19.27
N GLU A 166 -18.15 3.20 20.57
CA GLU A 166 -18.41 1.90 21.20
C GLU A 166 -19.88 1.46 21.11
N ASN A 167 -20.79 2.41 20.95
CA ASN A 167 -22.23 2.16 20.83
C ASN A 167 -22.67 1.83 19.39
N SER A 168 -21.80 1.99 18.41
CA SER A 168 -22.15 1.76 17.01
C SER A 168 -22.30 0.26 16.73
N GLN A 169 -23.52 -0.14 16.37
CA GLN A 169 -23.81 -1.52 16.01
C GLN A 169 -23.62 -1.79 14.51
N VAL A 170 -23.92 -0.79 13.66
CA VAL A 170 -23.63 -0.86 12.22
C VAL A 170 -22.48 0.06 11.90
N ILE A 171 -21.41 -0.49 11.33
CA ILE A 171 -20.20 0.27 11.06
C ILE A 171 -19.82 0.08 9.59
N SER A 172 -19.87 1.19 8.85
CA SER A 172 -19.34 1.21 7.48
C SER A 172 -17.89 1.68 7.50
N MET A 173 -16.96 0.85 7.02
CA MET A 173 -15.54 1.22 7.01
C MET A 173 -14.84 0.81 5.72
N THR A 174 -13.77 1.53 5.38
CA THR A 174 -12.92 1.10 4.26
C THR A 174 -12.17 -0.18 4.64
N SER A 175 -11.96 -1.04 3.64
CA SER A 175 -11.23 -2.31 3.78
C SER A 175 -9.88 -2.13 4.49
N ALA A 176 -9.09 -1.13 4.08
CA ALA A 176 -7.81 -0.82 4.72
C ALA A 176 -7.94 -0.39 6.20
N THR A 177 -9.02 0.33 6.57
CA THR A 177 -9.27 0.71 7.96
C THR A 177 -9.63 -0.53 8.80
N PHE A 178 -10.47 -1.40 8.26
CA PHE A 178 -10.83 -2.67 8.91
C PHE A 178 -9.60 -3.52 9.19
N THR A 179 -8.74 -3.75 8.19
CA THR A 179 -7.53 -4.55 8.35
C THR A 179 -6.68 -4.06 9.52
N LYS A 180 -6.46 -2.74 9.61
CA LYS A 180 -5.67 -2.16 10.71
C LYS A 180 -6.35 -2.26 12.08
N MET A 181 -7.66 -2.20 12.14
CA MET A 181 -8.42 -2.26 13.39
C MET A 181 -8.73 -3.68 13.84
N LEU A 182 -8.64 -4.67 12.95
CA LEU A 182 -9.07 -6.04 13.21
C LEU A 182 -8.45 -6.67 14.48
N PRO A 183 -7.16 -6.49 14.80
CA PRO A 183 -6.59 -7.04 16.04
C PRO A 183 -7.30 -6.52 17.29
N GLU A 184 -7.55 -5.21 17.36
CA GLU A 184 -8.26 -4.57 18.47
C GLU A 184 -9.73 -5.00 18.51
N LEU A 185 -10.42 -4.94 17.36
CA LEU A 185 -11.83 -5.33 17.26
C LEU A 185 -12.03 -6.81 17.60
N SER A 186 -11.13 -7.67 17.15
CA SER A 186 -11.14 -9.11 17.42
C SER A 186 -11.00 -9.43 18.93
N THR A 187 -10.28 -8.60 19.66
CA THR A 187 -10.11 -8.71 21.10
C THR A 187 -11.35 -8.14 21.83
N LYS A 188 -11.78 -6.94 21.46
CA LYS A 188 -12.92 -6.27 22.11
C LYS A 188 -14.25 -7.02 21.92
N TRP A 189 -14.47 -7.57 20.72
CA TRP A 189 -15.71 -8.24 20.34
C TRP A 189 -15.62 -9.77 20.38
N SER A 190 -14.74 -10.31 21.24
CA SER A 190 -14.49 -11.76 21.31
C SER A 190 -15.77 -12.58 21.57
N ASP A 191 -16.66 -12.06 22.36
CA ASP A 191 -17.90 -12.72 22.81
C ASP A 191 -19.15 -12.18 22.10
N GLU A 192 -19.00 -11.17 21.24
CA GLU A 192 -20.10 -10.57 20.52
C GLU A 192 -20.43 -11.35 19.24
N LYS A 193 -21.71 -11.29 18.85
CA LYS A 193 -22.20 -11.85 17.60
C LYS A 193 -21.96 -10.83 16.47
N VAL A 194 -20.96 -11.09 15.65
CA VAL A 194 -20.48 -10.15 14.62
C VAL A 194 -20.83 -10.67 13.22
N LEU A 195 -21.37 -9.77 12.39
CA LEU A 195 -21.50 -10.00 10.94
C LEU A 195 -20.56 -9.07 10.20
N ILE A 196 -19.67 -9.64 9.39
CA ILE A 196 -18.82 -8.89 8.46
C ILE A 196 -19.41 -9.00 7.07
N VAL A 197 -19.62 -7.88 6.41
CA VAL A 197 -20.17 -7.80 5.05
C VAL A 197 -19.10 -7.27 4.11
N SER A 198 -18.56 -8.10 3.24
CA SER A 198 -17.65 -7.65 2.17
C SER A 198 -18.47 -7.31 0.94
N ASP A 199 -18.56 -6.02 0.66
CA ASP A 199 -19.38 -5.49 -0.43
C ASP A 199 -18.58 -5.31 -1.72
N GLU A 200 -19.27 -5.38 -2.86
CA GLU A 200 -18.71 -5.21 -4.21
C GLU A 200 -17.49 -6.09 -4.50
N ILE A 201 -17.46 -7.32 -3.95
CA ILE A 201 -16.31 -8.24 -4.07
C ILE A 201 -15.96 -8.58 -5.54
N HIS A 202 -16.88 -8.38 -6.47
CA HIS A 202 -16.67 -8.57 -7.90
C HIS A 202 -15.79 -7.48 -8.54
N GLU A 203 -15.53 -6.37 -7.85
CA GLU A 203 -14.56 -5.36 -8.31
C GLU A 203 -13.12 -5.86 -8.26
N ASN A 204 -12.83 -7.00 -7.61
CA ASN A 204 -11.50 -7.59 -7.48
C ASN A 204 -10.45 -6.59 -6.96
N ASN A 205 -10.87 -5.69 -6.06
CA ASN A 205 -9.99 -4.68 -5.48
C ASN A 205 -9.05 -5.31 -4.46
N LEU A 206 -7.76 -4.99 -4.56
CA LEU A 206 -6.70 -5.55 -3.72
C LEU A 206 -6.99 -5.43 -2.22
N GLU A 207 -7.28 -4.22 -1.73
CA GLU A 207 -7.50 -3.97 -0.31
C GLU A 207 -8.73 -4.72 0.22
N THR A 208 -9.78 -4.87 -0.63
CA THR A 208 -10.99 -5.61 -0.25
C THR A 208 -10.73 -7.11 -0.20
N GLU A 209 -9.93 -7.65 -1.11
CA GLU A 209 -9.55 -9.07 -1.06
C GLU A 209 -8.75 -9.38 0.20
N PHE A 210 -7.77 -8.55 0.56
CA PHE A 210 -6.99 -8.73 1.79
C PHE A 210 -7.85 -8.60 3.04
N ALA A 211 -8.65 -7.55 3.15
CA ALA A 211 -9.55 -7.37 4.28
C ALA A 211 -10.51 -8.56 4.43
N SER A 212 -10.99 -9.10 3.29
CA SER A 212 -11.87 -10.26 3.27
C SER A 212 -11.13 -11.54 3.74
N ALA A 213 -9.88 -11.74 3.32
CA ALA A 213 -9.07 -12.87 3.77
C ALA A 213 -8.84 -12.83 5.29
N PHE A 214 -8.48 -11.66 5.84
CA PHE A 214 -8.36 -11.47 7.29
C PHE A 214 -9.71 -11.68 8.01
N ALA A 215 -10.82 -11.20 7.42
CA ALA A 215 -12.16 -11.40 7.97
C ALA A 215 -12.54 -12.89 8.01
N VAL A 216 -12.30 -13.64 6.93
CA VAL A 216 -12.55 -15.09 6.86
C VAL A 216 -11.70 -15.82 7.90
N ARG A 217 -10.43 -15.47 8.04
CA ARG A 217 -9.54 -16.02 9.08
C ARG A 217 -10.06 -15.74 10.49
N ALA A 218 -10.56 -14.52 10.73
CA ALA A 218 -11.18 -14.18 12.00
C ALA A 218 -12.47 -14.96 12.25
N VAL A 219 -13.32 -15.12 11.23
CA VAL A 219 -14.52 -15.95 11.28
C VAL A 219 -14.17 -17.41 11.59
N GLU A 220 -13.10 -17.97 11.02
CA GLU A 220 -12.64 -19.30 11.34
C GLU A 220 -12.28 -19.46 12.83
N LYS A 221 -11.56 -18.48 13.38
CA LYS A 221 -11.12 -18.48 14.78
C LYS A 221 -12.23 -18.15 15.80
N LYS A 222 -13.28 -17.43 15.41
CA LYS A 222 -14.33 -16.91 16.30
C LYS A 222 -15.69 -17.57 16.02
N ALA A 223 -16.21 -18.32 16.98
CA ALA A 223 -17.45 -19.11 16.82
C ALA A 223 -18.71 -18.25 16.54
N GLN A 224 -18.78 -17.05 17.12
CA GLN A 224 -19.93 -16.14 17.00
C GLN A 224 -19.86 -15.24 15.76
N TRP A 225 -18.75 -15.24 15.02
CA TRP A 225 -18.57 -14.38 13.87
C TRP A 225 -19.10 -15.04 12.59
N ARG A 226 -19.69 -14.24 11.72
CA ARG A 226 -20.24 -14.64 10.43
C ARG A 226 -19.74 -13.68 9.34
N MET A 227 -19.75 -14.14 8.10
CA MET A 227 -19.41 -13.32 6.95
C MET A 227 -20.44 -13.45 5.83
N ALA A 228 -20.77 -12.34 5.21
CA ALA A 228 -21.56 -12.29 4.01
C ALA A 228 -20.79 -11.59 2.90
N PHE A 229 -20.64 -12.23 1.77
CA PHE A 229 -20.17 -11.58 0.55
C PHE A 229 -21.36 -11.00 -0.20
N ALA A 230 -21.26 -9.75 -0.68
CA ALA A 230 -22.24 -9.15 -1.54
C ALA A 230 -21.65 -8.84 -2.92
N SER A 231 -22.30 -9.31 -3.96
CA SER A 231 -21.82 -9.21 -5.35
C SER A 231 -22.95 -8.91 -6.32
N ALA A 232 -22.66 -8.20 -7.40
CA ALA A 232 -23.63 -8.02 -8.50
C ALA A 232 -23.82 -9.30 -9.33
N THR A 233 -22.82 -10.17 -9.33
CA THR A 233 -22.80 -11.44 -10.09
C THR A 233 -22.37 -12.60 -9.19
N PRO A 234 -22.81 -13.85 -9.46
CA PRO A 234 -22.32 -15.03 -8.75
C PRO A 234 -20.82 -15.20 -8.97
N ASP A 235 -20.06 -15.25 -7.90
CA ASP A 235 -18.61 -15.44 -7.97
C ASP A 235 -18.27 -16.90 -7.67
N LYS A 236 -17.85 -17.63 -8.71
CA LYS A 236 -17.49 -19.05 -8.60
C LYS A 236 -16.31 -19.31 -7.71
N LYS A 237 -15.36 -18.36 -7.59
CA LYS A 237 -14.15 -18.51 -6.75
C LYS A 237 -14.50 -18.47 -5.27
N ILE A 238 -15.47 -17.64 -4.88
CA ILE A 238 -15.99 -17.63 -3.50
C ILE A 238 -16.70 -18.94 -3.17
N LEU A 239 -17.37 -19.53 -4.14
CA LEU A 239 -18.12 -20.77 -3.92
C LEU A 239 -17.25 -22.03 -3.82
N GLN A 240 -15.95 -21.91 -4.07
CA GLN A 240 -14.99 -23.02 -4.14
C GLN A 240 -13.82 -22.82 -3.19
N GLY A 241 -13.05 -23.88 -2.91
CA GLY A 241 -11.79 -23.81 -2.19
C GLY A 241 -11.90 -23.57 -0.68
N SER A 242 -11.01 -22.71 -0.16
CA SER A 242 -10.79 -22.54 1.28
C SER A 242 -12.00 -21.99 2.03
N TYR A 243 -12.85 -21.22 1.42
CA TYR A 243 -14.07 -20.71 2.05
C TYR A 243 -15.06 -21.81 2.41
N GLN A 244 -15.13 -22.90 1.61
CA GLN A 244 -15.95 -24.05 1.93
C GLN A 244 -15.46 -24.77 3.20
N SER A 245 -14.15 -24.87 3.42
CA SER A 245 -13.59 -25.48 4.62
C SER A 245 -13.99 -24.70 5.87
N VAL A 246 -13.93 -23.37 5.83
CA VAL A 246 -14.37 -22.52 6.95
C VAL A 246 -15.87 -22.63 7.19
N ASN A 247 -16.66 -22.81 6.13
CA ASN A 247 -18.12 -22.98 6.23
C ASN A 247 -18.53 -24.39 6.71
N GLY A 248 -17.62 -25.37 6.66
CA GLY A 248 -17.96 -26.77 6.94
C GLY A 248 -18.75 -27.44 5.82
N GLY A 249 -18.76 -26.86 4.60
CA GLY A 249 -19.49 -27.34 3.44
C GLY A 249 -19.70 -26.26 2.38
N PRO A 250 -20.56 -26.53 1.38
CA PRO A 250 -20.85 -25.56 0.31
C PRO A 250 -21.35 -24.23 0.88
N ILE A 251 -20.90 -23.13 0.29
CA ILE A 251 -21.36 -21.80 0.64
C ILE A 251 -22.74 -21.56 0.02
N PRO A 252 -23.77 -21.27 0.81
CA PRO A 252 -25.10 -21.02 0.29
C PRO A 252 -25.14 -19.67 -0.43
N VAL A 253 -25.83 -19.67 -1.58
CA VAL A 253 -26.08 -18.46 -2.37
C VAL A 253 -27.53 -18.04 -2.17
N VAL A 254 -27.74 -16.74 -1.94
CA VAL A 254 -29.06 -16.10 -2.03
C VAL A 254 -29.06 -15.21 -3.25
N GLU A 255 -29.86 -15.57 -4.23
CA GLU A 255 -30.00 -14.81 -5.47
C GLU A 255 -31.20 -13.86 -5.38
N ILE A 256 -30.93 -12.57 -5.18
CA ILE A 256 -31.95 -11.53 -5.12
C ILE A 256 -32.33 -11.15 -6.55
N GLN A 257 -33.51 -11.57 -6.95
CA GLN A 257 -34.06 -11.31 -8.29
C GLN A 257 -34.82 -9.98 -8.35
N GLY A 258 -34.77 -9.34 -9.51
CA GLY A 258 -35.51 -8.14 -9.82
C GLY A 258 -34.71 -6.85 -9.67
N ARG A 259 -35.03 -5.90 -10.51
CA ARG A 259 -34.61 -4.49 -10.42
C ARG A 259 -35.83 -3.65 -10.09
N PRO A 260 -35.62 -2.48 -9.43
CA PRO A 260 -36.72 -1.54 -9.23
C PRO A 260 -37.31 -1.02 -10.54
N PHE A 261 -36.46 -0.89 -11.58
CA PHE A 261 -36.83 -0.34 -12.88
C PHE A 261 -36.18 -1.09 -14.03
N ASP A 262 -36.85 -1.10 -15.19
CA ASP A 262 -36.37 -1.75 -16.42
C ASP A 262 -35.14 -1.01 -17.01
N LEU A 263 -34.24 -1.80 -17.60
CA LEU A 263 -33.02 -1.31 -18.26
C LEU A 263 -32.90 -2.00 -19.62
N GLU A 264 -32.94 -1.20 -20.68
CA GLU A 264 -32.65 -1.65 -22.03
C GLU A 264 -31.16 -1.58 -22.32
N MET A 265 -30.54 -2.67 -22.76
CA MET A 265 -29.16 -2.70 -23.20
C MET A 265 -29.08 -2.98 -24.70
N THR A 266 -28.41 -2.08 -25.43
CA THR A 266 -28.26 -2.19 -26.90
C THR A 266 -26.80 -1.96 -27.31
N GLU A 267 -26.45 -2.42 -28.51
CA GLU A 267 -25.13 -2.28 -29.11
C GLU A 267 -25.21 -1.47 -30.42
N SER A 268 -24.25 -0.60 -30.64
CA SER A 268 -24.16 0.25 -31.83
C SER A 268 -22.74 0.22 -32.41
N ALA A 269 -22.42 -0.87 -33.10
CA ALA A 269 -21.12 -1.10 -33.71
C ALA A 269 -20.71 -0.07 -34.78
N ASN A 270 -21.68 0.62 -35.40
CA ASN A 270 -21.45 1.58 -36.50
C ASN A 270 -21.35 3.04 -36.02
N GLN A 271 -21.67 3.33 -34.77
CA GLN A 271 -21.68 4.66 -34.21
C GLN A 271 -20.60 4.81 -33.12
N ASP A 272 -19.98 5.97 -33.06
CA ASP A 272 -19.19 6.32 -31.87
C ASP A 272 -20.09 6.85 -30.74
N VAL A 273 -19.48 7.11 -29.55
CA VAL A 273 -20.25 7.55 -28.37
C VAL A 273 -20.99 8.87 -28.57
N VAL A 274 -20.49 9.78 -29.45
CA VAL A 274 -21.13 11.05 -29.77
C VAL A 274 -22.35 10.83 -30.65
N GLU A 275 -22.18 10.05 -31.72
CA GLU A 275 -23.24 9.68 -32.67
C GLU A 275 -24.35 8.87 -31.98
N ALA A 276 -23.96 7.89 -31.14
CA ALA A 276 -24.89 7.07 -30.37
C ALA A 276 -25.70 7.92 -29.38
N TYR A 277 -25.07 8.86 -28.69
CA TYR A 277 -25.77 9.80 -27.82
C TYR A 277 -26.77 10.66 -28.60
N LEU A 278 -26.33 11.31 -29.69
CA LEU A 278 -27.18 12.21 -30.48
C LEU A 278 -28.40 11.51 -31.09
N SER A 279 -28.24 10.23 -31.46
CA SER A 279 -29.33 9.43 -32.02
C SER A 279 -30.35 8.96 -30.96
N ASN A 280 -30.03 9.04 -29.66
CA ASN A 280 -30.87 8.41 -28.62
C ASN A 280 -31.23 9.34 -27.46
N ASN A 281 -30.95 10.62 -27.54
CA ASN A 281 -31.15 11.59 -26.45
C ASN A 281 -32.55 12.23 -26.37
N ALA A 282 -33.45 11.85 -27.26
CA ALA A 282 -34.81 12.42 -27.32
C ALA A 282 -35.60 12.14 -26.02
N GLY A 283 -36.10 13.18 -25.38
CA GLY A 283 -36.86 13.10 -24.14
C GLY A 283 -36.03 12.76 -22.88
N ILE A 284 -34.69 12.71 -22.98
CA ILE A 284 -33.81 12.40 -21.87
C ILE A 284 -33.26 13.71 -21.27
N GLU A 285 -33.48 13.90 -19.96
CA GLU A 285 -32.98 15.08 -19.24
C GLU A 285 -31.52 14.90 -18.79
N LYS A 286 -31.17 13.72 -18.26
CA LYS A 286 -29.83 13.42 -17.76
C LYS A 286 -29.20 12.23 -18.43
N SER A 287 -27.96 12.37 -18.90
CA SER A 287 -27.24 11.31 -19.58
C SER A 287 -25.80 11.22 -19.07
N MET A 288 -25.22 10.00 -19.14
CA MET A 288 -23.80 9.74 -18.90
C MET A 288 -23.13 9.16 -20.13
N ILE A 289 -21.86 9.56 -20.36
CA ILE A 289 -21.03 9.01 -21.42
C ILE A 289 -19.72 8.53 -20.80
N PHE A 290 -19.40 7.25 -20.91
CA PHE A 290 -18.17 6.67 -20.38
C PHE A 290 -17.07 6.62 -21.44
N VAL A 291 -15.88 7.11 -21.06
CA VAL A 291 -14.68 7.16 -21.92
C VAL A 291 -13.42 6.80 -21.14
N GLU A 292 -12.33 6.47 -21.84
CA GLU A 292 -11.12 5.90 -21.27
C GLU A 292 -10.19 6.88 -20.51
N GLY A 293 -10.40 8.18 -20.61
CA GLY A 293 -9.51 9.11 -19.92
C GLY A 293 -9.87 10.59 -20.05
N LYS A 294 -9.22 11.46 -19.27
CA LYS A 294 -9.46 12.89 -19.24
C LYS A 294 -9.36 13.58 -20.62
N PRO A 295 -8.33 13.33 -21.45
CA PRO A 295 -8.25 13.96 -22.79
C PRO A 295 -9.47 13.61 -23.63
N ARG A 296 -10.00 12.39 -23.47
CA ARG A 296 -11.19 11.94 -24.21
C ARG A 296 -12.47 12.63 -23.71
N ILE A 297 -12.57 12.94 -22.42
CA ILE A 297 -13.69 13.76 -21.89
C ILE A 297 -13.76 15.10 -22.63
N GLU A 298 -12.62 15.80 -22.76
CA GLU A 298 -12.56 17.09 -23.44
C GLU A 298 -12.93 16.98 -24.93
N GLU A 299 -12.47 15.92 -25.57
CA GLU A 299 -12.75 15.68 -26.99
C GLU A 299 -14.23 15.41 -27.22
N VAL A 300 -14.85 14.52 -26.45
CA VAL A 300 -16.29 14.22 -26.55
C VAL A 300 -17.13 15.47 -26.30
N ILE A 301 -16.82 16.26 -25.26
CA ILE A 301 -17.54 17.51 -24.99
C ILE A 301 -17.40 18.50 -26.13
N ARG A 302 -16.20 18.63 -26.71
CA ARG A 302 -15.93 19.51 -27.84
C ARG A 302 -16.73 19.08 -29.08
N ASP A 303 -16.77 17.78 -29.36
CA ASP A 303 -17.43 17.24 -30.54
C ASP A 303 -18.97 17.28 -30.39
N LEU A 304 -19.52 17.03 -29.20
CA LEU A 304 -20.93 17.29 -28.88
C LEU A 304 -21.30 18.76 -29.13
N LYS A 305 -20.49 19.70 -28.63
CA LYS A 305 -20.73 21.13 -28.80
C LYS A 305 -20.66 21.59 -30.24
N LYS A 306 -19.89 20.93 -31.10
CA LYS A 306 -19.83 21.24 -32.55
C LYS A 306 -21.03 20.69 -33.31
N THR A 307 -21.60 19.58 -32.88
CA THR A 307 -22.65 18.88 -33.62
C THR A 307 -24.05 19.26 -33.16
N MET A 308 -24.23 19.63 -31.89
CA MET A 308 -25.52 20.08 -31.35
C MET A 308 -25.93 21.42 -31.90
N SER A 309 -27.23 21.62 -32.04
CA SER A 309 -27.82 22.92 -32.47
C SER A 309 -27.61 23.99 -31.39
N SER A 310 -27.63 25.27 -31.82
CA SER A 310 -27.51 26.42 -30.89
C SER A 310 -28.57 26.40 -29.80
N ASP A 311 -29.78 25.93 -30.09
CA ASP A 311 -30.88 25.90 -29.12
C ASP A 311 -30.70 24.75 -28.10
N GLU A 312 -30.24 23.59 -28.53
CA GLU A 312 -29.86 22.49 -27.63
C GLU A 312 -28.69 22.88 -26.71
N LEU A 313 -27.71 23.60 -27.24
CA LEU A 313 -26.56 24.06 -26.42
C LEU A 313 -26.99 25.03 -25.30
N LYS A 314 -28.01 25.89 -25.53
CA LYS A 314 -28.51 26.84 -24.51
C LYS A 314 -29.13 26.11 -23.31
N ILE A 315 -29.71 24.95 -23.53
CA ILE A 315 -30.42 24.18 -22.48
C ILE A 315 -29.58 23.03 -21.91
N THR A 316 -28.37 22.79 -22.43
CA THR A 316 -27.54 21.64 -22.05
C THR A 316 -26.37 22.06 -21.18
N ARG A 317 -26.27 21.46 -19.99
CA ARG A 317 -25.13 21.60 -19.07
C ARG A 317 -24.17 20.41 -19.26
N PHE A 318 -22.87 20.68 -19.35
CA PHE A 318 -21.83 19.67 -19.50
C PHE A 318 -21.04 19.54 -18.21
N PHE A 319 -20.86 18.32 -17.76
CA PHE A 319 -20.09 17.99 -16.56
C PHE A 319 -19.00 16.98 -16.90
N LYS A 320 -17.86 17.11 -16.22
CA LYS A 320 -16.70 16.21 -16.33
C LYS A 320 -16.57 15.42 -15.04
N LEU A 321 -16.53 14.10 -15.14
CA LEU A 321 -16.40 13.23 -13.96
C LEU A 321 -15.20 12.30 -14.12
N HIS A 322 -14.17 12.58 -13.37
CA HIS A 322 -12.96 11.75 -13.32
C HIS A 322 -12.36 11.78 -11.91
N ALA A 323 -11.39 10.93 -11.66
CA ALA A 323 -10.79 10.81 -10.33
C ALA A 323 -10.23 12.12 -9.75
N ASP A 324 -9.87 13.10 -10.58
CA ASP A 324 -9.18 14.32 -10.16
C ASP A 324 -10.07 15.58 -10.08
N ILE A 325 -11.39 15.45 -10.13
CA ILE A 325 -12.26 16.61 -9.92
C ILE A 325 -12.31 17.00 -8.44
N SER A 326 -12.53 18.31 -8.18
CA SER A 326 -12.68 18.81 -6.81
C SER A 326 -13.96 18.28 -6.14
N GLU A 327 -13.97 18.23 -4.81
CA GLU A 327 -15.17 17.83 -4.06
C GLU A 327 -16.38 18.72 -4.37
N ARG A 328 -16.16 20.03 -4.58
CA ARG A 328 -17.19 20.97 -5.00
C ARG A 328 -17.82 20.59 -6.34
N ALA A 329 -17.00 20.20 -7.32
CA ALA A 329 -17.48 19.78 -8.64
C ALA A 329 -18.24 18.44 -8.56
N LYS A 330 -17.82 17.51 -7.67
CA LYS A 330 -18.57 16.29 -7.40
C LYS A 330 -19.94 16.60 -6.80
N ASP A 331 -19.99 17.46 -5.77
CA ASP A 331 -21.22 17.89 -5.15
C ASP A 331 -22.20 18.54 -6.14
N GLU A 332 -21.67 19.35 -7.05
CA GLU A 332 -22.49 19.97 -8.12
C GLU A 332 -23.11 18.90 -9.03
N ILE A 333 -22.37 17.84 -9.38
CA ILE A 333 -22.89 16.76 -10.20
C ILE A 333 -23.93 15.92 -9.44
N PHE A 334 -23.66 15.58 -8.18
CA PHE A 334 -24.53 14.67 -7.42
C PHE A 334 -25.83 15.33 -6.94
N LYS A 335 -25.75 16.62 -6.61
CA LYS A 335 -26.88 17.40 -6.12
C LYS A 335 -27.54 18.24 -7.22
N MET A 336 -27.18 17.98 -8.51
CA MET A 336 -27.67 18.79 -9.63
C MET A 336 -29.20 18.78 -9.71
N LYS A 337 -29.76 19.98 -9.77
CA LYS A 337 -31.16 20.19 -10.10
C LYS A 337 -31.22 20.87 -11.46
N LEU A 338 -32.08 20.35 -12.34
CA LEU A 338 -32.35 20.92 -13.65
C LEU A 338 -33.68 21.68 -13.61
N ASN A 339 -33.74 22.78 -14.31
CA ASN A 339 -35.01 23.44 -14.58
C ASN A 339 -35.80 22.67 -15.67
N PRO A 340 -37.12 22.82 -15.74
CA PRO A 340 -37.91 22.17 -16.78
C PRO A 340 -37.37 22.47 -18.19
N GLY A 341 -37.06 21.43 -18.95
CA GLY A 341 -36.50 21.53 -20.30
C GLY A 341 -34.97 21.64 -20.38
N GLU A 342 -34.26 21.79 -19.25
CA GLU A 342 -32.79 21.69 -19.26
C GLU A 342 -32.33 20.24 -19.37
N LYS A 343 -31.13 20.07 -19.94
CA LYS A 343 -30.46 18.77 -20.08
C LYS A 343 -29.10 18.79 -19.37
N ALA A 344 -28.66 17.64 -18.89
CA ALA A 344 -27.31 17.46 -18.36
C ALA A 344 -26.62 16.26 -19.01
N ILE A 345 -25.37 16.47 -19.43
CA ILE A 345 -24.50 15.41 -19.96
C ILE A 345 -23.28 15.31 -19.06
N VAL A 346 -23.11 14.18 -18.39
CA VAL A 346 -21.93 13.86 -17.57
C VAL A 346 -21.01 12.97 -18.37
N VAL A 347 -19.87 13.49 -18.84
CA VAL A 347 -18.83 12.68 -19.48
C VAL A 347 -17.85 12.20 -18.44
N SER A 348 -17.71 10.87 -18.32
CA SER A 348 -17.04 10.22 -17.20
C SER A 348 -15.98 9.21 -17.65
N THR A 349 -14.93 9.08 -16.82
CA THR A 349 -14.08 7.89 -16.85
C THR A 349 -14.68 6.78 -16.00
N SER A 350 -13.97 5.65 -15.82
CA SER A 350 -14.35 4.57 -14.89
C SER A 350 -14.64 5.06 -13.46
N ALA A 351 -14.24 6.27 -13.08
CA ALA A 351 -14.57 6.87 -11.79
C ALA A 351 -16.08 6.99 -11.52
N GLY A 352 -16.91 7.02 -12.57
CA GLY A 352 -18.38 7.03 -12.46
C GLY A 352 -19.04 5.65 -12.41
N GLN A 353 -18.28 4.54 -12.54
CA GLN A 353 -18.83 3.19 -12.60
C GLN A 353 -19.34 2.66 -11.27
N SER A 354 -18.70 3.00 -10.16
CA SER A 354 -19.08 2.50 -8.83
C SER A 354 -19.13 3.61 -7.79
N GLY A 355 -19.85 3.38 -6.70
CA GLY A 355 -19.92 4.29 -5.55
C GLY A 355 -20.68 5.61 -5.77
N ILE A 356 -21.22 5.87 -6.96
CA ILE A 356 -21.84 7.13 -7.34
C ILE A 356 -23.29 6.91 -7.79
N THR A 357 -24.21 7.74 -7.31
CA THR A 357 -25.59 7.77 -7.80
C THR A 357 -25.94 9.17 -8.25
N ILE A 358 -26.21 9.34 -9.54
CA ILE A 358 -26.74 10.59 -10.11
C ILE A 358 -28.23 10.34 -10.36
N PRO A 359 -29.14 11.00 -9.62
CA PRO A 359 -30.57 10.77 -9.79
C PRO A 359 -31.07 11.19 -11.19
N GLY A 360 -31.98 10.40 -11.78
CA GLY A 360 -32.67 10.75 -13.02
C GLY A 360 -31.88 10.49 -14.30
N VAL A 361 -30.82 9.67 -14.28
CA VAL A 361 -30.08 9.30 -15.50
C VAL A 361 -30.92 8.32 -16.32
N GLY A 362 -31.37 8.76 -17.50
CA GLY A 362 -32.16 7.94 -18.42
C GLY A 362 -31.31 7.26 -19.50
N LEU A 363 -30.18 7.84 -19.90
CA LEU A 363 -29.34 7.29 -20.96
C LEU A 363 -27.88 7.21 -20.50
N VAL A 364 -27.27 6.05 -20.72
CA VAL A 364 -25.84 5.83 -20.57
C VAL A 364 -25.25 5.32 -21.89
N VAL A 365 -24.14 5.91 -22.31
CA VAL A 365 -23.39 5.48 -23.51
C VAL A 365 -21.98 5.10 -23.08
N GLY A 366 -21.54 3.89 -23.39
CA GLY A 366 -20.19 3.40 -23.07
C GLY A 366 -19.32 3.22 -24.29
N SER A 367 -18.08 3.69 -24.26
CA SER A 367 -17.10 3.50 -25.34
C SER A 367 -16.55 2.07 -25.43
N GLY A 368 -16.83 1.23 -24.45
CA GLY A 368 -16.32 -0.13 -24.39
C GLY A 368 -14.84 -0.28 -24.09
N ILE A 369 -14.12 0.81 -23.81
CA ILE A 369 -12.72 0.81 -23.42
C ILE A 369 -12.52 1.60 -22.13
N THR A 370 -11.48 1.24 -21.37
CA THR A 370 -11.12 1.87 -20.09
C THR A 370 -9.61 1.89 -19.93
N ARG A 371 -9.15 2.61 -18.90
CA ARG A 371 -7.76 2.53 -18.42
C ARG A 371 -7.71 1.72 -17.14
N SER A 372 -6.74 0.82 -17.05
CA SER A 372 -6.49 -0.01 -15.86
C SER A 372 -5.03 0.15 -15.45
N PRO A 373 -4.71 0.25 -14.16
CA PRO A 373 -3.33 0.14 -13.70
C PRO A 373 -2.80 -1.25 -14.07
N GLU A 374 -1.60 -1.30 -14.62
CA GLU A 374 -0.83 -2.52 -14.81
C GLU A 374 0.57 -2.28 -14.26
N LEU A 375 1.09 -3.26 -13.55
CA LEU A 375 2.51 -3.33 -13.24
C LEU A 375 3.21 -3.97 -14.43
N ASP A 376 4.09 -3.21 -15.06
CA ASP A 376 4.99 -3.75 -16.05
C ASP A 376 6.38 -3.85 -15.40
N GLY A 377 6.76 -5.07 -15.02
CA GLY A 377 8.05 -5.44 -14.40
C GLY A 377 8.49 -4.52 -13.26
N GLU A 378 8.50 -5.03 -12.07
CA GLU A 378 9.27 -4.57 -10.89
C GLU A 378 9.26 -3.07 -10.54
N ASN A 379 8.10 -2.40 -10.44
CA ASN A 379 7.91 -1.02 -9.94
C ASN A 379 7.56 0.08 -10.97
N ALA A 380 7.32 -0.22 -12.22
CA ALA A 380 6.80 0.76 -13.17
C ALA A 380 5.27 0.68 -13.23
N GLU A 381 4.58 1.64 -12.67
CA GLU A 381 3.13 1.77 -12.78
C GLU A 381 2.76 2.36 -14.15
N GLY A 382 2.10 1.58 -15.00
CA GLY A 382 1.48 2.01 -16.24
C GLY A 382 -0.04 2.09 -16.10
N ILE A 383 -0.70 2.87 -16.95
CA ILE A 383 -2.16 2.88 -17.06
C ILE A 383 -2.54 2.65 -18.52
N PRO A 384 -2.38 1.43 -19.04
CA PRO A 384 -2.73 1.09 -20.41
C PRO A 384 -4.24 1.15 -20.65
N ILE A 385 -4.61 1.29 -21.92
CA ILE A 385 -6.00 1.19 -22.35
C ILE A 385 -6.29 -0.30 -22.64
N ARG A 386 -7.44 -0.78 -22.14
CA ARG A 386 -7.97 -2.11 -22.45
C ARG A 386 -9.46 -2.05 -22.71
N HIS A 387 -10.00 -3.13 -23.26
CA HIS A 387 -11.44 -3.31 -23.36
C HIS A 387 -12.07 -3.45 -21.97
N CYS A 388 -13.26 -2.84 -21.80
CA CYS A 388 -14.10 -3.11 -20.63
C CYS A 388 -14.57 -4.56 -20.64
N THR A 389 -14.65 -5.17 -19.48
CA THR A 389 -15.25 -6.49 -19.29
C THR A 389 -16.77 -6.40 -19.30
N GLN A 390 -17.45 -7.56 -19.37
CA GLN A 390 -18.90 -7.62 -19.26
C GLN A 390 -19.38 -7.02 -17.93
N ALA A 391 -18.71 -7.36 -16.83
CA ALA A 391 -19.03 -6.83 -15.50
C ALA A 391 -18.94 -5.30 -15.44
N GLU A 392 -17.92 -4.69 -16.05
CA GLU A 392 -17.75 -3.22 -16.09
C GLU A 392 -18.88 -2.56 -16.89
N LEU A 393 -19.24 -3.13 -18.04
CA LEU A 393 -20.34 -2.61 -18.88
C LEU A 393 -21.69 -2.73 -18.18
N VAL A 394 -21.93 -3.83 -17.46
CA VAL A 394 -23.15 -4.01 -16.63
C VAL A 394 -23.20 -2.96 -15.51
N GLN A 395 -22.06 -2.63 -14.89
CA GLN A 395 -21.99 -1.56 -13.90
C GLN A 395 -22.28 -0.18 -14.51
N GLN A 396 -21.70 0.13 -15.69
CA GLN A 396 -22.02 1.35 -16.43
C GLN A 396 -23.50 1.42 -16.75
N ALA A 397 -24.06 0.36 -17.30
CA ALA A 397 -25.47 0.24 -17.61
C ALA A 397 -26.37 0.43 -16.37
N GLY A 398 -25.92 -0.08 -15.23
CA GLY A 398 -26.60 0.09 -13.94
C GLY A 398 -26.67 1.53 -13.43
N ARG A 399 -26.05 2.50 -14.10
CA ARG A 399 -26.21 3.93 -13.81
C ARG A 399 -27.49 4.50 -14.42
N ALA A 400 -28.04 3.91 -15.47
CA ALA A 400 -29.33 4.27 -16.04
C ALA A 400 -30.48 3.60 -15.29
N GLY A 401 -31.62 4.26 -15.19
CA GLY A 401 -32.86 3.67 -14.67
C GLY A 401 -32.81 3.26 -13.21
N ARG A 402 -32.04 3.95 -12.33
CA ARG A 402 -32.00 3.63 -10.91
C ARG A 402 -33.24 4.07 -10.14
N ASP A 403 -33.75 5.23 -10.48
CA ASP A 403 -34.85 5.94 -9.81
C ASP A 403 -35.93 6.43 -10.79
N ILE A 404 -35.79 6.09 -12.06
CA ILE A 404 -36.76 6.38 -13.11
C ILE A 404 -36.98 5.12 -13.98
N SER A 405 -38.19 4.94 -14.50
CA SER A 405 -38.50 3.87 -15.46
C SER A 405 -37.91 4.15 -16.85
N GLY A 406 -37.49 3.12 -17.57
CA GLY A 406 -37.05 3.20 -18.95
C GLY A 406 -35.59 3.63 -19.11
N GLY A 407 -34.69 3.18 -18.24
CA GLY A 407 -33.24 3.38 -18.41
C GLY A 407 -32.72 2.68 -19.68
N LYS A 408 -31.79 3.36 -20.40
CA LYS A 408 -31.17 2.83 -21.63
C LYS A 408 -29.66 2.87 -21.53
N PHE A 409 -29.02 1.76 -21.91
CA PHE A 409 -27.57 1.67 -22.10
C PHE A 409 -27.25 1.33 -23.55
N ILE A 410 -26.24 2.03 -24.11
CA ILE A 410 -25.75 1.78 -25.46
C ILE A 410 -24.24 1.55 -25.41
N LEU A 411 -23.81 0.37 -25.84
CA LEU A 411 -22.40 0.10 -26.11
C LEU A 411 -22.08 0.61 -27.53
N ALA A 412 -21.22 1.62 -27.62
CA ALA A 412 -20.80 2.24 -28.85
C ALA A 412 -19.29 2.14 -29.08
N ARG A 413 -18.80 2.54 -30.24
CA ARG A 413 -17.36 2.61 -30.48
C ARG A 413 -16.74 3.80 -29.76
N PRO A 414 -15.43 3.71 -29.43
CA PRO A 414 -14.66 4.88 -29.00
C PRO A 414 -14.66 5.96 -30.09
N VAL A 415 -14.59 7.24 -29.69
CA VAL A 415 -14.42 8.36 -30.66
C VAL A 415 -13.13 8.14 -31.44
N GLY A 416 -13.19 8.37 -32.75
CA GLY A 416 -12.12 8.04 -33.68
C GLY A 416 -10.78 8.66 -33.33
N PHE A 417 -9.84 7.84 -32.97
CA PHE A 417 -8.43 8.19 -32.92
C PHE A 417 -7.97 8.44 -34.38
N ARG A 418 -7.30 9.55 -34.65
CA ARG A 418 -6.58 9.72 -35.92
C ARG A 418 -5.53 8.62 -36.00
N ARG A 419 -5.80 7.60 -36.81
CA ARG A 419 -4.96 6.40 -36.95
C ARG A 419 -3.52 6.78 -37.28
N PRO A 420 -2.53 6.46 -36.43
CA PRO A 420 -1.15 6.40 -36.86
C PRO A 420 -1.06 5.29 -37.91
N LYS A 421 -0.44 5.58 -39.05
CA LYS A 421 -0.45 4.73 -40.26
C LYS A 421 0.18 3.32 -40.09
N ASN A 422 0.77 2.99 -38.92
CA ASN A 422 1.61 1.81 -38.74
C ASN A 422 1.38 1.02 -37.45
N ARG A 423 0.17 0.97 -36.85
CA ARG A 423 -0.09 0.21 -35.62
C ARG A 423 -1.34 -0.67 -35.68
N ASP A 424 -1.23 -1.80 -34.98
CA ASP A 424 -2.34 -2.65 -34.60
C ASP A 424 -3.36 -1.83 -33.80
N ASN A 425 -4.50 -1.53 -34.39
CA ASN A 425 -5.59 -0.72 -33.84
C ASN A 425 -6.70 -1.58 -33.23
N SER A 426 -6.45 -2.85 -32.93
CA SER A 426 -7.44 -3.79 -32.41
C SER A 426 -8.13 -3.31 -31.13
N LEU A 427 -7.43 -2.49 -30.32
CA LEU A 427 -7.98 -1.86 -29.11
C LEU A 427 -9.16 -0.91 -29.36
N TYR A 428 -9.30 -0.36 -30.55
CA TYR A 428 -10.39 0.56 -30.91
C TYR A 428 -11.46 -0.10 -31.77
N ASP A 429 -11.30 -1.41 -32.04
CA ASP A 429 -12.31 -2.18 -32.73
C ASP A 429 -13.49 -2.44 -31.79
N PHE A 430 -14.70 -2.46 -32.37
CA PHE A 430 -15.89 -2.78 -31.61
C PHE A 430 -15.89 -4.26 -31.24
N ILE A 431 -15.98 -4.56 -29.95
CA ILE A 431 -16.19 -5.92 -29.46
C ILE A 431 -17.59 -6.00 -28.85
N PRO A 432 -18.47 -6.90 -29.32
CA PRO A 432 -19.77 -7.13 -28.72
C PRO A 432 -19.67 -7.52 -27.24
N LEU A 433 -20.70 -7.25 -26.45
CA LEU A 433 -20.73 -7.56 -25.02
C LEU A 433 -20.44 -9.04 -24.74
N GLN A 434 -21.03 -9.94 -25.51
CA GLN A 434 -20.88 -11.39 -25.33
C GLN A 434 -19.46 -11.93 -25.58
N ASP A 435 -18.67 -11.22 -26.39
CA ASP A 435 -17.31 -11.64 -26.77
C ASP A 435 -16.23 -11.03 -25.85
N ARG A 436 -16.63 -10.32 -24.81
CA ARG A 436 -15.73 -9.69 -23.83
C ARG A 436 -15.47 -10.62 -22.65
N ASP A 437 -14.34 -10.42 -22.00
CA ASP A 437 -14.03 -11.09 -20.74
C ASP A 437 -15.18 -10.87 -19.73
N PRO A 438 -15.65 -11.92 -19.04
CA PRO A 438 -16.78 -11.79 -18.14
C PRO A 438 -16.47 -10.95 -16.91
N ASP A 439 -15.30 -11.15 -16.30
CA ASP A 439 -14.94 -10.61 -14.99
C ASP A 439 -13.81 -9.57 -15.07
N MET A 440 -13.78 -8.66 -14.11
CA MET A 440 -12.67 -7.72 -13.96
C MET A 440 -11.36 -8.48 -13.61
N PRO A 441 -10.22 -8.12 -14.23
CA PRO A 441 -8.96 -8.72 -13.87
C PRO A 441 -8.65 -8.41 -12.39
N PRO A 442 -8.17 -9.40 -11.62
CA PRO A 442 -7.83 -9.18 -10.22
C PRO A 442 -6.68 -8.18 -10.07
N GLU A 443 -6.90 -7.13 -9.29
CA GLU A 443 -5.88 -6.11 -9.02
C GLU A 443 -4.63 -6.71 -8.37
N ILE A 444 -4.80 -7.77 -7.58
CA ILE A 444 -3.71 -8.46 -6.89
C ILE A 444 -2.63 -9.02 -7.83
N TYR A 445 -2.99 -9.38 -9.07
CA TYR A 445 -2.01 -9.91 -10.03
C TYR A 445 -1.16 -8.83 -10.70
N HIS A 446 -1.57 -7.56 -10.55
CA HIS A 446 -0.96 -6.41 -11.19
C HIS A 446 -0.50 -5.36 -10.18
N SER A 447 -0.49 -5.70 -8.90
CA SER A 447 -0.14 -4.79 -7.80
C SER A 447 1.05 -5.30 -6.99
N ASN A 448 1.84 -4.39 -6.47
CA ASN A 448 2.87 -4.73 -5.50
C ASN A 448 2.22 -5.06 -4.14
N ILE A 449 2.35 -6.33 -3.72
CA ILE A 449 1.75 -6.83 -2.48
C ILE A 449 2.65 -6.69 -1.24
N SER A 450 3.87 -6.14 -1.37
CA SER A 450 4.83 -6.07 -0.27
C SER A 450 4.26 -5.39 0.98
N ARG A 451 3.43 -4.34 0.79
CA ARG A 451 2.75 -3.70 1.92
C ARG A 451 1.77 -4.63 2.63
N ASN A 452 1.02 -5.43 1.88
CA ASN A 452 0.03 -6.35 2.46
C ASN A 452 0.73 -7.52 3.18
N VAL A 453 1.85 -7.99 2.63
CA VAL A 453 2.73 -8.96 3.28
C VAL A 453 3.29 -8.40 4.60
N LEU A 454 3.76 -7.15 4.59
CA LEU A 454 4.23 -6.48 5.81
C LEU A 454 3.12 -6.35 6.86
N THR A 455 1.91 -5.95 6.44
CA THR A 455 0.76 -5.86 7.36
C THR A 455 0.44 -7.21 7.98
N ALA A 456 0.46 -8.31 7.21
CA ALA A 456 0.27 -9.65 7.75
C ALA A 456 1.37 -10.01 8.78
N ALA A 457 2.64 -9.78 8.44
CA ALA A 457 3.76 -10.02 9.35
C ALA A 457 3.68 -9.15 10.63
N ALA A 458 3.23 -7.90 10.52
CA ALA A 458 3.04 -6.99 11.66
C ALA A 458 1.89 -7.42 12.59
N MET A 459 0.93 -8.17 12.06
CA MET A 459 -0.16 -8.79 12.81
C MET A 459 0.18 -10.20 13.32
N ASP A 460 1.42 -10.64 13.19
CA ASP A 460 1.91 -11.99 13.52
C ASP A 460 1.19 -13.11 12.76
N GLU A 461 0.66 -12.80 11.56
CA GLU A 461 0.04 -13.78 10.66
C GLU A 461 1.02 -14.15 9.52
N ASP A 462 1.11 -15.44 9.22
CA ASP A 462 1.85 -15.94 8.04
C ASP A 462 1.06 -15.60 6.77
N PHE A 463 1.69 -14.88 5.86
CA PHE A 463 1.07 -14.48 4.60
C PHE A 463 0.74 -15.69 3.70
N ARG A 464 1.54 -16.76 3.73
CA ARG A 464 1.27 -17.99 2.96
C ARG A 464 0.00 -18.67 3.44
N GLU A 465 -0.22 -18.69 4.76
CA GLU A 465 -1.48 -19.17 5.33
C GLU A 465 -2.65 -18.24 4.96
N LEU A 466 -2.45 -16.91 5.02
CA LEU A 466 -3.47 -15.93 4.63
C LEU A 466 -3.83 -16.03 3.14
N ASN A 467 -2.86 -16.36 2.27
CA ASN A 467 -3.05 -16.56 0.83
C ASN A 467 -4.12 -17.60 0.50
N ARG A 468 -4.38 -18.58 1.38
CA ARG A 468 -5.44 -19.58 1.22
C ARG A 468 -6.84 -18.96 1.28
N TYR A 469 -6.99 -17.83 1.96
CA TYR A 469 -8.25 -17.12 2.14
C TYR A 469 -8.40 -15.95 1.16
N LEU A 470 -7.45 -15.73 0.27
CA LEU A 470 -7.61 -14.78 -0.83
C LEU A 470 -8.54 -15.39 -1.88
N LYS A 471 -9.45 -14.59 -2.41
CA LYS A 471 -10.28 -14.96 -3.55
C LYS A 471 -9.43 -15.29 -4.77
N ASN A 472 -8.39 -14.48 -5.01
CA ASN A 472 -7.41 -14.65 -6.06
C ASN A 472 -6.04 -14.88 -5.42
N SER A 473 -5.69 -16.16 -5.17
CA SER A 473 -4.41 -16.51 -4.57
C SER A 473 -3.24 -16.11 -5.47
N VAL A 474 -2.17 -15.65 -4.87
CA VAL A 474 -0.93 -15.28 -5.59
C VAL A 474 0.06 -16.45 -5.61
N SER A 475 0.95 -16.43 -6.58
CA SER A 475 1.98 -17.45 -6.71
C SER A 475 3.03 -17.33 -5.59
N GLU A 476 3.66 -18.46 -5.24
CA GLU A 476 4.77 -18.46 -4.29
C GLU A 476 5.91 -17.54 -4.74
N ARG A 477 6.16 -17.46 -6.03
CA ARG A 477 7.14 -16.54 -6.59
C ARG A 477 6.84 -15.09 -6.21
N THR A 478 5.60 -14.63 -6.38
CA THR A 478 5.16 -13.26 -6.04
C THR A 478 5.32 -12.99 -4.53
N ILE A 479 5.02 -14.00 -3.71
CA ILE A 479 5.20 -13.92 -2.25
C ILE A 479 6.69 -13.77 -1.91
N CYS A 480 7.55 -14.62 -2.47
CA CYS A 480 9.00 -14.55 -2.25
C CYS A 480 9.59 -13.20 -2.70
N GLU A 481 9.16 -12.66 -3.85
CA GLU A 481 9.58 -11.35 -4.34
C GLU A 481 9.20 -10.22 -3.36
N ALA A 482 7.99 -10.29 -2.79
CA ALA A 482 7.55 -9.32 -1.78
C ALA A 482 8.37 -9.41 -0.48
N TYR A 483 8.66 -10.63 -0.02
CA TYR A 483 9.52 -10.84 1.15
C TYR A 483 10.96 -10.39 0.91
N ASP A 484 11.54 -10.67 -0.27
CA ASP A 484 12.88 -10.21 -0.63
C ASP A 484 13.03 -8.69 -0.53
N VAL A 485 12.04 -7.95 -1.05
CA VAL A 485 11.98 -6.48 -0.91
C VAL A 485 11.93 -6.09 0.57
N LEU A 486 11.06 -6.72 1.36
CA LEU A 486 10.89 -6.37 2.78
C LEU A 486 12.12 -6.76 3.62
N GLN A 487 12.81 -7.85 3.31
CA GLN A 487 14.06 -8.24 3.96
C GLN A 487 15.19 -7.24 3.65
N LYS A 488 15.33 -6.80 2.40
CA LYS A 488 16.28 -5.74 2.02
C LYS A 488 16.02 -4.44 2.78
N LEU A 489 14.76 -4.10 3.00
CA LEU A 489 14.35 -2.96 3.82
C LEU A 489 14.54 -3.21 5.33
N GLY A 490 14.89 -4.42 5.74
CA GLY A 490 14.98 -4.81 7.15
C GLY A 490 13.63 -4.80 7.88
N ALA A 491 12.53 -4.85 7.13
CA ALA A 491 11.18 -4.82 7.66
C ALA A 491 10.70 -6.16 8.19
N VAL A 492 11.23 -7.25 7.65
CA VAL A 492 10.93 -8.63 8.08
C VAL A 492 12.21 -9.42 8.28
N TYR A 493 12.14 -10.49 9.07
CA TYR A 493 13.22 -11.43 9.30
C TYR A 493 12.63 -12.84 9.54
N ASP A 494 13.45 -13.86 9.34
CA ASP A 494 13.09 -15.23 9.68
C ASP A 494 13.42 -15.48 11.16
N ASP A 495 12.45 -15.99 11.92
CA ASP A 495 12.68 -16.46 13.30
C ASP A 495 13.46 -17.79 13.33
N ASP A 496 13.77 -18.32 14.51
CA ASP A 496 14.53 -19.55 14.68
C ASP A 496 13.81 -20.80 14.10
N ASP A 497 12.48 -20.74 13.97
CA ASP A 497 11.64 -21.77 13.37
C ASP A 497 11.46 -21.60 11.85
N GLY A 498 12.01 -20.52 11.27
CA GLY A 498 11.93 -20.18 9.85
C GLY A 498 10.63 -19.49 9.46
N ASN A 499 9.88 -18.94 10.44
CA ASN A 499 8.71 -18.13 10.15
C ASN A 499 9.11 -16.66 9.91
N GLU A 500 8.52 -16.05 8.90
CA GLU A 500 8.74 -14.66 8.57
C GLU A 500 7.97 -13.74 9.55
N LYS A 501 8.70 -12.88 10.23
CA LYS A 501 8.18 -11.96 11.25
C LYS A 501 8.52 -10.52 10.93
N ALA A 502 7.64 -9.59 11.31
CA ALA A 502 7.96 -8.17 11.23
C ALA A 502 9.01 -7.78 12.29
N SER A 503 10.04 -7.07 11.86
CA SER A 503 11.00 -6.42 12.75
C SER A 503 10.34 -5.21 13.45
N ASP A 504 11.01 -4.62 14.45
CA ASP A 504 10.56 -3.36 15.04
C ASP A 504 10.45 -2.24 13.99
N ILE A 505 11.39 -2.17 13.06
CA ILE A 505 11.33 -1.26 11.91
C ILE A 505 10.10 -1.56 11.04
N GLY A 506 9.84 -2.84 10.74
CA GLY A 506 8.68 -3.25 9.96
C GLY A 506 7.35 -2.87 10.65
N ARG A 507 7.26 -3.06 11.95
CA ARG A 507 6.08 -2.64 12.74
C ARG A 507 5.87 -1.13 12.69
N ILE A 508 6.95 -0.33 12.76
CA ILE A 508 6.84 1.12 12.56
C ILE A 508 6.43 1.45 11.12
N MET A 509 7.01 0.79 10.12
CA MET A 509 6.67 1.00 8.71
C MET A 509 5.18 0.76 8.45
N ASP A 510 4.57 -0.29 9.03
CA ASP A 510 3.16 -0.61 8.83
C ASP A 510 2.21 0.46 9.38
N LEU A 511 2.62 1.25 10.38
CA LEU A 511 1.80 2.35 10.92
C LEU A 511 1.55 3.47 9.89
N TYR A 512 2.48 3.66 8.95
CA TYR A 512 2.39 4.75 7.98
C TYR A 512 1.69 4.32 6.70
N PRO A 513 0.74 5.12 6.19
CA PRO A 513 0.01 4.82 4.93
C PRO A 513 0.87 5.21 3.71
N LEU A 514 2.05 4.64 3.61
CA LEU A 514 3.07 4.90 2.60
C LEU A 514 3.49 3.59 1.92
N ARG A 515 4.02 3.68 0.72
CA ARG A 515 4.70 2.54 0.09
C ARG A 515 5.92 2.12 0.93
N PRO A 516 6.36 0.84 0.87
CA PRO A 516 7.39 0.31 1.76
C PRO A 516 8.67 1.14 1.81
N GLU A 517 9.15 1.64 0.67
CA GLU A 517 10.37 2.41 0.55
C GLU A 517 10.31 3.73 1.35
N LEU A 518 9.20 4.44 1.23
CA LEU A 518 8.98 5.69 1.97
C LEU A 518 8.70 5.43 3.45
N SER A 519 7.94 4.37 3.76
CA SER A 519 7.71 3.95 5.14
C SER A 519 9.02 3.60 5.85
N ARG A 520 9.98 2.96 5.13
CA ARG A 520 11.30 2.62 5.67
C ARG A 520 12.11 3.87 6.02
N ALA A 521 12.13 4.86 5.12
CA ALA A 521 12.82 6.12 5.37
C ALA A 521 12.23 6.83 6.61
N VAL A 522 10.91 6.89 6.73
CA VAL A 522 10.24 7.46 7.92
C VAL A 522 10.55 6.65 9.18
N ALA A 523 10.48 5.33 9.12
CA ALA A 523 10.78 4.47 10.28
C ALA A 523 12.23 4.66 10.76
N GLU A 524 13.19 4.87 9.85
CA GLU A 524 14.57 5.15 10.19
C GLU A 524 14.73 6.44 10.98
N THR A 525 14.00 7.51 10.65
CA THR A 525 14.06 8.77 11.42
C THR A 525 13.69 8.57 12.88
N ILE A 526 12.72 7.69 13.12
CA ILE A 526 12.24 7.37 14.47
C ILE A 526 13.25 6.47 15.20
N ALA A 527 13.75 5.44 14.51
CA ALA A 527 14.68 4.47 15.08
C ALA A 527 16.02 5.12 15.44
N THR A 528 16.53 6.01 14.60
CA THR A 528 17.80 6.72 14.83
C THR A 528 17.66 7.90 15.81
N GLY A 529 16.43 8.36 16.10
CA GLY A 529 16.19 9.56 16.89
C GLY A 529 16.69 10.82 16.18
N ALA A 530 16.49 10.90 14.86
CA ALA A 530 16.84 12.10 14.09
C ALA A 530 16.17 13.35 14.68
N ASP A 531 16.75 14.53 14.42
CA ASP A 531 16.16 15.80 14.86
C ASP A 531 14.73 15.95 14.36
N LEU A 532 13.88 16.63 15.13
CA LEU A 532 12.46 16.79 14.81
C LEU A 532 12.24 17.51 13.48
N ASN A 533 13.09 18.45 13.11
CA ASN A 533 13.03 19.12 11.82
C ASN A 533 13.29 18.11 10.69
N VAL A 534 14.36 17.30 10.82
CA VAL A 534 14.72 16.26 9.84
C VAL A 534 13.61 15.22 9.70
N GLN A 535 13.04 14.74 10.83
CA GLN A 535 11.88 13.86 10.79
C GLN A 535 10.73 14.49 10.01
N THR A 536 10.46 15.77 10.24
CA THR A 536 9.36 16.50 9.58
C THR A 536 9.64 16.70 8.10
N TYR A 537 10.88 16.98 7.68
CA TYR A 537 11.26 17.08 6.28
C TYR A 537 11.06 15.75 5.54
N VAL A 538 11.48 14.64 6.13
CA VAL A 538 11.27 13.30 5.54
C VAL A 538 9.78 12.98 5.41
N LEU A 539 8.96 13.33 6.42
CA LEU A 539 7.49 13.16 6.34
C LEU A 539 6.86 14.00 5.24
N MET A 540 7.31 15.26 5.05
CA MET A 540 6.83 16.13 3.96
C MET A 540 7.17 15.54 2.59
N ILE A 541 8.42 15.12 2.39
CA ILE A 541 8.88 14.50 1.14
C ILE A 541 8.08 13.22 0.87
N ALA A 542 7.95 12.35 1.87
CA ALA A 542 7.20 11.10 1.73
C ALA A 542 5.74 11.36 1.35
N ALA A 543 5.10 12.36 1.98
CA ALA A 543 3.72 12.74 1.66
C ALA A 543 3.58 13.27 0.22
N ALA A 544 4.53 14.09 -0.22
CA ALA A 544 4.51 14.65 -1.56
C ALA A 544 4.68 13.57 -2.64
N ILE A 545 5.64 12.66 -2.46
CA ILE A 545 5.91 11.56 -3.40
C ILE A 545 4.76 10.56 -3.42
N GLU A 546 4.20 10.20 -2.26
CA GLU A 546 3.01 9.32 -2.18
C GLU A 546 1.77 9.95 -2.85
N ALA A 547 1.69 11.26 -2.90
CA ALA A 547 0.66 11.98 -3.64
C ALA A 547 0.90 12.01 -5.16
N GLY A 548 2.07 11.61 -5.64
CA GLY A 548 2.49 11.59 -7.04
C GLY A 548 3.28 12.83 -7.46
N GLY A 549 3.93 13.53 -6.51
CA GLY A 549 4.61 14.81 -6.71
C GLY A 549 3.63 16.00 -6.79
N LEU A 550 4.06 17.21 -6.43
CA LEU A 550 3.19 18.38 -6.38
C LEU A 550 3.12 19.14 -7.70
N ASP A 551 4.15 19.04 -8.54
CA ASP A 551 4.20 19.67 -9.86
C ASP A 551 3.10 19.13 -10.80
N ASP A 552 2.52 19.99 -11.63
CA ASP A 552 1.47 19.60 -12.56
C ASP A 552 2.06 19.05 -13.87
N PHE A 553 2.15 17.72 -13.95
CA PHE A 553 2.67 17.02 -15.12
C PHE A 553 1.83 17.24 -16.39
N ASP A 554 0.53 17.53 -16.26
CA ASP A 554 -0.36 17.69 -17.40
C ASP A 554 -0.18 19.07 -18.05
N ASN A 555 0.29 20.07 -17.29
CA ASN A 555 0.34 21.48 -17.74
C ASN A 555 1.65 21.86 -18.43
N ARG A 556 2.66 21.00 -18.51
CA ARG A 556 3.99 21.22 -19.14
C ARG A 556 4.66 22.59 -18.82
N SER A 557 4.19 23.23 -17.74
CA SER A 557 4.69 24.53 -17.27
C SER A 557 5.88 24.29 -16.33
N ASP A 558 6.92 25.12 -16.46
CA ASP A 558 8.05 25.14 -15.52
C ASP A 558 7.84 26.16 -14.38
N GLU A 559 6.64 26.71 -14.24
CA GLU A 559 6.32 27.73 -13.21
C GLU A 559 6.57 27.24 -11.78
N TRP A 560 6.39 25.94 -11.52
CA TRP A 560 6.67 25.34 -10.22
C TRP A 560 8.13 25.51 -9.79
N LYS A 561 9.08 25.57 -10.73
CA LYS A 561 10.50 25.78 -10.44
C LYS A 561 10.77 27.13 -9.78
N LYS A 562 9.91 28.13 -9.97
CA LYS A 562 10.01 29.44 -9.32
C LYS A 562 9.73 29.39 -7.82
N SER A 563 9.13 28.31 -7.34
CA SER A 563 8.87 28.06 -5.90
C SER A 563 10.02 27.34 -5.21
N LEU A 564 11.09 26.98 -5.95
CA LEU A 564 12.25 26.29 -5.39
C LEU A 564 13.29 27.31 -4.89
N ARG A 565 14.07 26.89 -3.90
CA ARG A 565 15.28 27.61 -3.49
C ARG A 565 16.36 27.51 -4.57
N GLU A 566 17.23 28.50 -4.65
CA GLU A 566 18.36 28.50 -5.60
C GLU A 566 19.34 27.34 -5.36
N THR A 567 19.40 26.84 -4.13
CA THR A 567 20.26 25.71 -3.71
C THR A 567 19.68 24.34 -4.03
N THR A 568 18.42 24.26 -4.46
CA THR A 568 17.75 22.98 -4.71
C THR A 568 18.27 22.33 -5.98
N VAL A 569 18.85 21.15 -5.85
CA VAL A 569 19.54 20.45 -6.95
C VAL A 569 18.94 19.08 -7.27
N ASP A 570 18.03 18.55 -6.45
CA ASP A 570 17.40 17.25 -6.67
C ASP A 570 15.89 17.29 -6.44
N ASP A 571 15.21 16.28 -6.98
CA ASP A 571 13.76 16.25 -7.03
C ASP A 571 13.11 16.01 -5.67
N PHE A 572 13.77 15.31 -4.74
CA PHE A 572 13.21 15.06 -3.39
C PHE A 572 13.21 16.34 -2.56
N ILE A 573 14.31 17.09 -2.60
CA ILE A 573 14.38 18.40 -1.93
C ILE A 573 13.46 19.40 -2.62
N ALA A 574 13.27 19.29 -3.94
CA ALA A 574 12.27 20.09 -4.64
C ALA A 574 10.86 19.86 -4.11
N GLN A 575 10.48 18.59 -3.85
CA GLN A 575 9.17 18.30 -3.24
C GLN A 575 9.05 18.88 -1.83
N LEU A 576 10.14 18.92 -1.05
CA LEU A 576 10.16 19.59 0.26
C LEU A 576 9.92 21.10 0.11
N ASP A 577 10.63 21.76 -0.80
CA ASP A 577 10.46 23.19 -1.08
C ASP A 577 9.02 23.51 -1.49
N LEU A 578 8.43 22.69 -2.35
CA LEU A 578 7.05 22.86 -2.79
C LEU A 578 6.05 22.66 -1.64
N MET A 579 6.28 21.69 -0.76
CA MET A 579 5.47 21.48 0.44
C MET A 579 5.54 22.70 1.38
N MET A 580 6.73 23.25 1.58
CA MET A 580 6.93 24.44 2.41
C MET A 580 6.28 25.67 1.77
N ALA A 581 6.47 25.89 0.47
CA ALA A 581 5.92 27.04 -0.28
C ALA A 581 4.39 27.03 -0.39
N THR A 582 3.75 25.86 -0.25
CA THR A 582 2.29 25.71 -0.35
C THR A 582 1.60 25.58 1.01
N ARG A 583 2.34 25.69 2.10
CA ARG A 583 1.81 25.54 3.45
C ARG A 583 0.67 26.52 3.73
N ASP A 584 0.84 27.78 3.42
CA ASP A 584 -0.16 28.82 3.65
C ASP A 584 -1.42 28.63 2.80
N CYS A 585 -1.28 28.06 1.60
CA CYS A 585 -2.40 27.72 0.73
C CYS A 585 -3.31 26.65 1.34
N TYR A 586 -2.77 25.79 2.21
CA TYR A 586 -3.50 24.70 2.86
C TYR A 586 -4.11 25.12 4.20
N TYR A 587 -3.46 26.01 4.95
CA TYR A 587 -3.93 26.45 6.29
C TYR A 587 -5.05 27.48 6.26
N GLY A 588 -5.29 28.11 5.10
CA GLY A 588 -6.43 29.00 4.88
C GLY A 588 -7.76 28.25 4.94
N LYS A 589 -8.86 28.98 5.11
CA LYS A 589 -10.23 28.40 5.13
C LYS A 589 -10.66 27.77 3.80
N SER A 590 -9.92 27.99 2.72
CA SER A 590 -10.11 27.38 1.40
C SER A 590 -8.76 27.30 0.67
N VAL A 591 -8.48 26.13 0.06
CA VAL A 591 -7.35 25.97 -0.85
C VAL A 591 -7.61 26.85 -2.07
N ASN A 592 -6.68 27.76 -2.38
CA ASN A 592 -6.75 28.56 -3.60
C ASN A 592 -6.28 27.73 -4.79
N GLU A 593 -7.19 26.93 -5.36
CA GLU A 593 -6.89 26.04 -6.50
C GLU A 593 -6.33 26.82 -7.70
N THR A 594 -6.83 28.03 -7.94
CA THR A 594 -6.38 28.89 -9.04
C THR A 594 -4.93 29.34 -8.84
N GLU A 595 -4.56 29.72 -7.63
CA GLU A 595 -3.19 30.11 -7.30
C GLU A 595 -2.20 28.95 -7.47
N LEU A 596 -2.55 27.75 -6.99
CA LEU A 596 -1.72 26.56 -7.14
C LEU A 596 -1.53 26.21 -8.63
N ALA A 597 -2.60 26.27 -9.43
CA ALA A 597 -2.53 26.04 -10.87
C ALA A 597 -1.65 27.06 -11.60
N LEU A 598 -1.73 28.34 -11.22
CA LEU A 598 -0.86 29.40 -11.75
C LEU A 598 0.62 29.20 -11.41
N ARG A 599 0.90 28.58 -10.27
CA ARG A 599 2.27 28.16 -9.88
C ARG A 599 2.72 26.87 -10.56
N GLY A 600 1.96 26.29 -11.48
CA GLY A 600 2.29 25.01 -12.14
C GLY A 600 2.20 23.82 -11.22
N LEU A 601 1.41 23.90 -10.15
CA LEU A 601 1.20 22.84 -9.16
C LEU A 601 -0.18 22.21 -9.35
N SER A 602 -0.28 20.91 -9.04
CA SER A 602 -1.55 20.20 -9.03
C SER A 602 -2.32 20.48 -7.73
N PRO A 603 -3.44 21.22 -7.75
CA PRO A 603 -4.18 21.53 -6.52
C PRO A 603 -4.57 20.29 -5.73
N ARG A 604 -5.00 19.23 -6.44
CA ARG A 604 -5.41 17.98 -5.82
C ARG A 604 -4.24 17.24 -5.17
N ARG A 605 -3.09 17.08 -5.85
CA ARG A 605 -1.92 16.39 -5.29
C ARG A 605 -1.37 17.16 -4.11
N THR A 606 -1.31 18.49 -4.20
CA THR A 606 -0.91 19.37 -3.10
C THR A 606 -1.82 19.20 -1.89
N TYR A 607 -3.15 19.24 -2.09
CA TYR A 607 -4.11 18.97 -1.02
C TYR A 607 -3.94 17.59 -0.39
N ARG A 608 -3.79 16.55 -1.22
CA ARG A 608 -3.58 15.17 -0.77
C ARG A 608 -2.30 15.03 0.05
N ALA A 609 -1.19 15.62 -0.42
CA ALA A 609 0.11 15.59 0.26
C ALA A 609 0.04 16.25 1.65
N HIS A 610 -0.46 17.49 1.73
CA HIS A 610 -0.60 18.19 3.02
C HIS A 610 -1.52 17.45 4.00
N ARG A 611 -2.60 16.88 3.50
CA ARG A 611 -3.50 16.10 4.31
C ARG A 611 -2.86 14.81 4.84
N GLN A 612 -2.10 14.11 4.00
CA GLN A 612 -1.36 12.92 4.40
C GLN A 612 -0.27 13.26 5.41
N PHE A 613 0.48 14.31 5.16
CA PHE A 613 1.46 14.86 6.09
C PHE A 613 0.85 15.14 7.46
N GLY A 614 -0.30 15.84 7.52
CA GLY A 614 -0.99 16.13 8.77
C GLY A 614 -1.44 14.89 9.55
N LYS A 615 -1.78 13.79 8.86
CA LYS A 615 -2.07 12.51 9.50
C LYS A 615 -0.82 11.86 10.08
N MET A 616 0.27 11.86 9.31
CA MET A 616 1.54 11.29 9.76
C MET A 616 2.14 12.06 10.93
N CYS A 617 2.00 13.40 10.97
CA CYS A 617 2.39 14.21 12.10
C CYS A 617 1.69 13.78 13.41
N LYS A 618 0.40 13.45 13.34
CA LYS A 618 -0.35 12.97 14.52
C LYS A 618 0.24 11.68 15.09
N LEU A 619 0.76 10.78 14.25
CA LEU A 619 1.39 9.54 14.72
C LEU A 619 2.62 9.80 15.57
N ILE A 620 3.36 10.87 15.31
CA ILE A 620 4.51 11.28 16.12
C ILE A 620 4.16 12.32 17.19
N GLY A 621 2.86 12.56 17.42
CA GLY A 621 2.39 13.48 18.46
C GLY A 621 2.50 14.97 18.11
N LEU A 622 2.69 15.29 16.84
CA LEU A 622 2.78 16.66 16.35
C LEU A 622 1.45 17.16 15.80
N ASN A 623 1.11 18.40 16.19
CA ASN A 623 0.08 19.13 15.46
C ASN A 623 0.75 19.90 14.32
N PHE A 624 0.53 19.49 13.09
CA PHE A 624 1.15 20.07 11.92
C PHE A 624 0.90 21.58 11.74
N ARG A 625 -0.14 22.14 12.38
CA ARG A 625 -0.45 23.59 12.36
C ARG A 625 0.51 24.41 13.21
N ASP A 626 1.08 23.78 14.23
CA ASP A 626 1.94 24.46 15.21
C ASP A 626 3.43 24.28 14.89
N ILE A 627 3.75 23.57 13.79
CA ILE A 627 5.13 23.32 13.36
C ILE A 627 5.67 24.57 12.66
N ASP A 628 6.64 25.23 13.28
CA ASP A 628 7.46 26.27 12.64
C ASP A 628 8.76 25.61 12.14
N LEU A 629 8.85 25.38 10.83
CA LEU A 629 9.99 24.72 10.21
C LEU A 629 10.93 25.77 9.60
N PRO A 630 12.19 25.80 10.03
CA PRO A 630 13.20 26.58 9.33
C PRO A 630 13.48 25.98 7.93
N THR A 631 14.14 26.75 7.09
CA THR A 631 14.73 26.25 5.86
C THR A 631 15.83 25.25 6.21
N PRO A 632 15.86 24.02 5.65
CA PRO A 632 16.89 23.05 5.99
C PRO A 632 18.29 23.54 5.61
N SER A 633 19.24 23.30 6.48
CA SER A 633 20.67 23.48 6.20
C SER A 633 21.17 22.40 5.24
N MET A 634 22.34 22.59 4.64
CA MET A 634 22.96 21.58 3.76
C MET A 634 23.21 20.24 4.50
N ASP A 635 23.60 20.29 5.77
CA ASP A 635 23.84 19.10 6.59
C ASP A 635 22.52 18.33 6.86
N GLU A 636 21.43 19.05 7.15
CA GLU A 636 20.10 18.44 7.30
C GLU A 636 19.59 17.84 5.99
N GLU A 637 19.80 18.51 4.84
CA GLU A 637 19.47 17.95 3.53
C GLU A 637 20.26 16.66 3.23
N ASP A 638 21.54 16.62 3.61
CA ASP A 638 22.36 15.42 3.44
C ASP A 638 21.91 14.29 4.37
N GLU A 639 21.51 14.60 5.60
CA GLU A 639 20.88 13.62 6.50
C GLU A 639 19.55 13.12 5.95
N VAL A 640 18.71 13.98 5.39
CA VAL A 640 17.45 13.61 4.71
C VAL A 640 17.73 12.66 3.56
N ARG A 641 18.74 12.92 2.71
CA ARG A 641 19.11 12.02 1.60
C ARG A 641 19.61 10.67 2.11
N ASP A 642 20.38 10.65 3.21
CA ASP A 642 20.82 9.40 3.85
C ASP A 642 19.62 8.57 4.33
N LEU A 643 18.65 9.21 5.01
CA LEU A 643 17.43 8.57 5.49
C LEU A 643 16.55 8.05 4.34
N LEU A 644 16.41 8.82 3.27
CA LEU A 644 15.68 8.38 2.08
C LEU A 644 16.36 7.18 1.41
N LEU A 645 17.70 7.18 1.35
CA LEU A 645 18.46 6.08 0.77
C LEU A 645 18.25 4.76 1.51
N THR A 646 18.03 4.76 2.84
CA THR A 646 17.73 3.52 3.60
C THR A 646 16.47 2.81 3.10
N GLY A 647 15.52 3.56 2.57
CA GLY A 647 14.28 3.05 2.02
C GLY A 647 14.35 2.67 0.54
N MET A 648 15.45 2.95 -0.14
CA MET A 648 15.51 2.85 -1.61
C MET A 648 16.66 2.00 -2.14
N PRO A 649 17.00 0.85 -1.52
CA PRO A 649 18.09 0.00 -1.99
C PRO A 649 17.83 -0.55 -3.40
N ASP A 650 16.59 -0.83 -3.75
CA ASP A 650 16.18 -1.37 -5.05
C ASP A 650 16.02 -0.29 -6.14
N LEU A 651 16.10 0.98 -5.78
CA LEU A 651 15.94 2.12 -6.69
C LEU A 651 17.26 2.81 -7.04
N ILE A 652 18.37 2.10 -6.96
CA ILE A 652 19.71 2.60 -7.30
C ILE A 652 20.05 2.24 -8.74
N TYR A 653 20.47 3.23 -9.51
CA TYR A 653 20.79 3.08 -10.92
C TYR A 653 22.17 3.63 -11.23
N ASN A 654 22.96 2.85 -11.98
CA ASN A 654 24.26 3.27 -12.51
C ASN A 654 24.15 3.62 -13.98
N ARG A 655 24.86 4.67 -14.39
CA ARG A 655 25.01 5.01 -15.79
C ARG A 655 25.79 3.88 -16.50
N SER A 656 25.14 3.27 -17.49
CA SER A 656 25.67 2.14 -18.25
C SER A 656 26.31 2.58 -19.56
N LEU A 657 25.56 3.30 -20.39
CA LEU A 657 25.99 3.73 -21.72
C LEU A 657 25.48 5.12 -22.02
N THR A 658 25.90 5.64 -23.19
CA THR A 658 25.32 6.85 -23.77
C THR A 658 24.83 6.53 -25.17
N ILE A 659 23.52 6.69 -25.42
CA ILE A 659 22.91 6.46 -26.73
C ILE A 659 22.47 7.80 -27.28
N ARG A 660 22.99 8.16 -28.49
CA ARG A 660 22.68 9.44 -29.15
C ARG A 660 22.89 10.68 -28.26
N GLY A 661 23.92 10.66 -27.40
CA GLY A 661 24.23 11.75 -26.48
C GLY A 661 23.44 11.75 -25.16
N GLN A 662 22.49 10.84 -24.98
CA GLN A 662 21.73 10.72 -23.75
C GLN A 662 22.26 9.58 -22.87
N PRO A 663 22.51 9.83 -21.57
CA PRO A 663 22.94 8.80 -20.64
C PRO A 663 21.81 7.79 -20.36
N ILE A 664 22.17 6.53 -20.35
CA ILE A 664 21.27 5.41 -20.05
C ILE A 664 21.67 4.82 -18.72
N TYR A 665 20.71 4.57 -17.88
CA TYR A 665 20.86 4.04 -16.53
C TYR A 665 20.34 2.61 -16.44
N LYS A 666 21.03 1.76 -15.70
CA LYS A 666 20.62 0.40 -15.36
C LYS A 666 20.51 0.26 -13.85
N ASN A 667 19.51 -0.48 -13.38
CA ASN A 667 19.38 -0.87 -12.00
C ASN A 667 20.55 -1.74 -11.55
N ILE A 668 21.08 -1.52 -10.36
CA ILE A 668 22.26 -2.26 -9.87
C ILE A 668 21.98 -3.74 -9.58
N TRP A 669 20.73 -4.11 -9.32
CA TRP A 669 20.31 -5.48 -9.06
C TRP A 669 19.99 -6.29 -10.33
N GLY A 670 20.05 -5.64 -11.51
CA GLY A 670 19.80 -6.29 -12.79
C GLY A 670 18.34 -6.46 -13.17
N TYR A 671 17.41 -5.90 -12.39
CA TYR A 671 15.97 -6.00 -12.64
C TYR A 671 15.54 -5.46 -14.01
N ASP A 672 16.32 -4.56 -14.61
CA ASP A 672 16.00 -3.84 -15.84
C ASP A 672 16.96 -4.14 -17.01
N GLU A 673 17.57 -5.31 -17.09
CA GLU A 673 18.56 -5.57 -18.15
C GLU A 673 18.01 -5.34 -19.57
N ALA A 674 16.71 -5.49 -19.76
CA ALA A 674 16.05 -5.34 -21.06
C ALA A 674 15.56 -3.90 -21.35
N ILE A 675 15.52 -2.98 -20.36
CA ILE A 675 14.84 -1.69 -20.50
C ILE A 675 15.73 -0.54 -20.02
N PRO A 676 16.44 0.11 -20.95
CA PRO A 676 17.29 1.25 -20.63
C PRO A 676 16.45 2.45 -20.18
N ARG A 677 16.87 3.11 -19.07
CA ARG A 677 16.18 4.28 -18.51
C ARG A 677 16.97 5.56 -18.77
N GLU A 678 16.26 6.62 -19.11
CA GLU A 678 16.81 7.96 -19.22
C GLU A 678 16.37 8.80 -18.01
N ILE A 679 17.07 9.87 -17.68
CA ILE A 679 16.56 10.86 -16.73
C ILE A 679 15.40 11.60 -17.40
N GLY A 680 14.28 11.72 -16.71
CA GLY A 680 13.10 12.43 -17.21
C GLY A 680 13.41 13.89 -17.50
N SER A 681 12.79 14.44 -18.54
CA SER A 681 12.98 15.86 -18.93
C SER A 681 12.52 16.86 -17.87
N ARG A 682 11.75 16.39 -16.87
CA ARG A 682 11.24 17.22 -15.77
C ARG A 682 12.07 17.09 -14.50
N SER A 683 12.88 16.02 -14.38
CA SER A 683 13.79 15.88 -13.26
C SER A 683 14.85 16.97 -13.28
N LEU A 684 15.12 17.57 -12.12
CA LEU A 684 16.20 18.55 -11.95
C LEU A 684 17.58 17.93 -12.27
N LEU A 685 17.70 16.60 -12.12
CA LEU A 685 18.90 15.85 -12.48
C LEU A 685 19.26 16.01 -13.97
N GLY A 686 18.26 16.21 -14.85
CA GLY A 686 18.48 16.46 -16.26
C GLY A 686 19.32 17.69 -16.56
N SER A 687 19.28 18.69 -15.70
CA SER A 687 20.05 19.94 -15.81
C SER A 687 21.48 19.84 -15.31
N MET A 688 21.80 18.83 -14.48
CA MET A 688 23.13 18.67 -13.85
C MET A 688 24.22 18.15 -14.80
N GLY A 689 23.81 17.62 -15.94
CA GLY A 689 24.73 17.03 -16.92
C GLY A 689 25.14 15.58 -16.56
N ALA A 690 25.40 14.79 -17.60
CA ALA A 690 25.66 13.35 -17.50
C ALA A 690 26.89 12.99 -16.66
N ALA A 691 27.88 13.90 -16.56
CA ALA A 691 29.11 13.64 -15.81
C ALA A 691 28.88 13.67 -14.29
N ALA A 692 27.97 14.51 -13.79
CA ALA A 692 27.63 14.62 -12.38
C ALA A 692 26.74 13.45 -11.91
N CYS A 693 25.87 12.94 -12.79
CA CYS A 693 24.92 11.90 -12.48
C CYS A 693 25.44 10.49 -12.84
N LYS A 694 26.51 10.01 -12.17
CA LYS A 694 27.03 8.65 -12.40
C LYS A 694 26.14 7.59 -11.77
N THR A 695 25.69 7.82 -10.56
CA THR A 695 24.80 6.95 -9.78
C THR A 695 23.66 7.79 -9.26
N VAL A 696 22.45 7.35 -9.50
CA VAL A 696 21.21 8.02 -9.08
C VAL A 696 20.33 7.07 -8.31
N VAL A 697 19.57 7.63 -7.36
CA VAL A 697 18.50 6.94 -6.65
C VAL A 697 17.20 7.61 -7.06
N GLY A 698 16.21 6.84 -7.49
CA GLY A 698 14.97 7.49 -7.90
C GLY A 698 13.90 6.55 -8.41
N TYR A 699 12.68 7.07 -8.49
CA TYR A 699 11.51 6.35 -8.95
C TYR A 699 11.45 6.26 -10.47
N PRO A 700 11.30 5.07 -11.04
CA PRO A 700 11.05 4.89 -12.46
C PRO A 700 9.62 5.27 -12.82
N ARG A 701 9.45 5.81 -14.02
CA ARG A 701 8.14 6.11 -14.59
C ARG A 701 8.08 5.82 -16.08
N TRP A 702 6.90 5.43 -16.53
CA TRP A 702 6.61 5.14 -17.92
C TRP A 702 5.84 6.28 -18.56
N TYR A 703 6.24 6.69 -19.77
CA TYR A 703 5.48 7.61 -20.60
C TYR A 703 5.15 6.96 -21.92
N ALA A 704 3.87 6.89 -22.26
CA ALA A 704 3.45 6.59 -23.61
C ALA A 704 3.57 7.87 -24.45
N LYS A 705 4.40 7.86 -25.48
CA LYS A 705 4.48 8.94 -26.45
C LYS A 705 3.25 8.91 -27.39
N GLU A 706 2.99 10.04 -28.08
CA GLU A 706 1.92 10.15 -29.07
C GLU A 706 2.09 9.15 -30.23
N ASP A 707 3.34 8.74 -30.55
CA ASP A 707 3.64 7.69 -31.51
C ASP A 707 3.43 6.27 -30.95
N GLY A 708 3.01 6.19 -29.66
CA GLY A 708 2.73 4.99 -28.89
C GLY A 708 3.98 4.24 -28.45
N THR A 709 5.20 4.75 -28.65
CA THR A 709 6.40 4.19 -28.01
C THR A 709 6.37 4.48 -26.52
N VAL A 710 6.76 3.52 -25.71
CA VAL A 710 6.89 3.69 -24.26
C VAL A 710 8.30 4.20 -23.97
N LYS A 711 8.41 5.25 -23.17
CA LYS A 711 9.67 5.80 -22.69
C LYS A 711 9.79 5.55 -21.20
N ASN A 712 10.86 4.89 -20.79
CA ASN A 712 11.21 4.67 -19.39
C ASN A 712 12.12 5.77 -18.90
N VAL A 713 11.77 6.41 -17.80
CA VAL A 713 12.57 7.50 -17.22
C VAL A 713 12.68 7.36 -15.71
N ILE A 714 13.75 7.92 -15.15
CA ILE A 714 13.85 8.23 -13.73
C ILE A 714 13.32 9.66 -13.60
N ASP A 715 12.15 9.81 -13.01
CA ASP A 715 11.41 11.08 -13.02
C ASP A 715 11.60 11.88 -11.73
N THR A 716 11.82 11.20 -10.62
CA THR A 716 12.07 11.82 -9.30
C THR A 716 13.26 11.12 -8.66
N GLY A 717 14.34 11.85 -8.40
CA GLY A 717 15.55 11.24 -7.88
C GLY A 717 16.56 12.22 -7.30
N PHE A 718 17.64 11.67 -6.75
CA PHE A 718 18.83 12.40 -6.33
C PHE A 718 20.11 11.68 -6.71
N VAL A 719 21.20 12.44 -6.84
CA VAL A 719 22.52 11.89 -7.10
C VAL A 719 23.13 11.35 -5.82
N THR A 720 23.75 10.16 -5.93
CA THR A 720 24.46 9.54 -4.82
C THR A 720 25.87 9.09 -5.23
N THR A 721 26.65 8.64 -4.25
CA THR A 721 28.01 8.13 -4.48
C THR A 721 28.15 6.72 -3.92
N PRO A 722 29.07 5.90 -4.44
CA PRO A 722 29.36 4.59 -3.88
C PRO A 722 29.73 4.65 -2.39
N ASP A 723 30.45 5.69 -1.95
CA ASP A 723 30.83 5.84 -0.54
C ASP A 723 29.62 6.12 0.35
N ARG A 724 28.66 6.94 -0.11
CA ARG A 724 27.39 7.18 0.60
C ARG A 724 26.58 5.89 0.68
N ILE A 725 26.45 5.15 -0.43
CA ILE A 725 25.73 3.86 -0.47
C ILE A 725 26.38 2.87 0.52
N LYS A 726 27.69 2.72 0.49
CA LYS A 726 28.42 1.84 1.42
C LYS A 726 28.23 2.25 2.90
N ARG A 727 28.20 3.54 3.19
CA ARG A 727 27.99 4.06 4.54
C ARG A 727 26.56 3.80 5.03
N VAL A 728 25.55 4.06 4.20
CA VAL A 728 24.14 4.01 4.58
C VAL A 728 23.59 2.58 4.48
N LEU A 729 23.93 1.86 3.42
CA LEU A 729 23.43 0.53 3.10
C LEU A 729 24.50 -0.56 3.31
N GLY A 730 25.46 -0.33 4.20
CA GLY A 730 26.59 -1.24 4.39
C GLY A 730 26.21 -2.67 4.75
N GLU A 731 25.03 -2.88 5.33
CA GLU A 731 24.50 -4.22 5.64
C GLU A 731 24.12 -5.02 4.38
N LEU A 732 23.77 -4.36 3.29
CA LEU A 732 23.43 -4.97 2.00
C LEU A 732 24.66 -5.17 1.11
N VAL A 733 25.83 -4.62 1.51
CA VAL A 733 27.08 -4.81 0.80
C VAL A 733 27.63 -6.21 1.09
N CYS A 734 27.58 -7.06 0.09
CA CYS A 734 28.09 -8.42 0.14
C CYS A 734 29.51 -8.47 -0.41
N GLY A 735 30.30 -9.45 0.03
CA GLY A 735 31.65 -9.66 -0.53
C GLY A 735 31.96 -11.12 -0.71
N ASN A 736 32.61 -11.46 -1.83
CA ASN A 736 33.33 -12.72 -1.97
C ASN A 736 34.61 -12.63 -1.16
N LEU A 737 34.45 -12.48 0.16
CA LEU A 737 35.57 -12.32 1.06
C LEU A 737 36.19 -13.68 1.34
N LYS A 738 37.48 -13.84 1.04
CA LYS A 738 38.25 -14.99 1.48
C LYS A 738 38.69 -14.78 2.92
N SER A 739 38.35 -15.72 3.77
CA SER A 739 38.76 -15.74 5.16
C SER A 739 40.15 -16.37 5.28
N GLU A 740 41.07 -15.68 5.96
CA GLU A 740 42.43 -16.15 6.26
C GLU A 740 42.79 -15.81 7.71
N ILE A 741 43.69 -16.55 8.31
CA ILE A 741 44.26 -16.22 9.62
C ILE A 741 45.53 -15.46 9.48
N ARG A 742 45.64 -14.25 10.04
CA ARG A 742 46.86 -13.42 10.12
C ARG A 742 47.06 -12.94 11.55
N GLY A 743 48.23 -13.30 12.09
CA GLY A 743 48.56 -12.92 13.46
C GLY A 743 47.60 -13.42 14.54
N GLY A 744 46.97 -14.59 14.27
CA GLY A 744 45.96 -15.18 15.14
C GLY A 744 44.56 -14.61 15.01
N ASN A 745 44.34 -13.61 14.14
CA ASN A 745 43.02 -13.04 13.89
C ASN A 745 42.46 -13.48 12.56
N LEU A 746 41.15 -13.69 12.52
CA LEU A 746 40.39 -13.90 11.29
C LEU A 746 40.35 -12.59 10.47
N VAL A 747 40.93 -12.62 9.27
CA VAL A 747 40.94 -11.50 8.34
C VAL A 747 40.17 -11.89 7.09
N LYS A 748 39.22 -11.07 6.72
CA LYS A 748 38.44 -11.20 5.49
C LYS A 748 38.94 -10.21 4.46
N SER A 749 39.29 -10.70 3.28
CA SER A 749 39.73 -9.85 2.16
C SER A 749 39.10 -10.28 0.84
N GLY A 750 38.71 -9.32 0.04
CA GLY A 750 38.09 -9.55 -1.25
C GLY A 750 37.34 -8.32 -1.75
N GLU A 751 36.69 -8.48 -2.87
CA GLU A 751 35.86 -7.42 -3.47
C GLU A 751 34.53 -7.33 -2.78
N LEU A 752 34.14 -6.12 -2.38
CA LEU A 752 32.81 -5.82 -1.87
C LEU A 752 31.91 -5.35 -3.00
N SER A 753 30.68 -5.84 -3.04
CA SER A 753 29.68 -5.45 -4.04
C SER A 753 28.28 -5.37 -3.45
N MET A 754 27.40 -4.64 -4.14
CA MET A 754 25.98 -4.64 -3.92
C MET A 754 25.30 -4.67 -5.30
N GLY A 755 24.66 -5.78 -5.63
CA GLY A 755 24.24 -6.04 -7.00
C GLY A 755 25.43 -5.98 -7.97
N SER A 756 25.30 -5.21 -9.05
CA SER A 756 26.37 -5.01 -10.05
C SER A 756 27.38 -3.91 -9.67
N MET A 757 27.21 -3.23 -8.55
CA MET A 757 28.09 -2.16 -8.08
C MET A 757 29.28 -2.74 -7.29
N SER A 758 30.52 -2.44 -7.71
CA SER A 758 31.73 -2.79 -6.97
C SER A 758 32.20 -1.61 -6.10
N PHE A 759 32.59 -1.91 -4.87
CA PHE A 759 33.20 -0.98 -3.92
C PHE A 759 34.73 -1.20 -3.79
N GLY A 760 35.31 -2.02 -4.66
CA GLY A 760 36.69 -2.37 -4.64
C GLY A 760 37.07 -3.40 -3.58
N ASN A 761 38.38 -3.71 -3.52
CA ASN A 761 38.89 -4.67 -2.56
C ASN A 761 38.92 -4.10 -1.15
N SER A 762 38.34 -4.85 -0.21
CA SER A 762 38.37 -4.52 1.21
C SER A 762 39.17 -5.58 1.99
N LYS A 763 39.75 -5.15 3.08
CA LYS A 763 40.43 -6.00 4.05
C LYS A 763 39.93 -5.62 5.44
N VAL A 764 39.21 -6.54 6.06
CA VAL A 764 38.60 -6.31 7.37
C VAL A 764 39.07 -7.41 8.34
N THR A 765 39.54 -7.02 9.51
CA THR A 765 39.73 -7.96 10.61
C THR A 765 38.38 -8.29 11.20
N ALA A 766 37.97 -9.54 11.10
CA ALA A 766 36.67 -9.96 11.63
C ALA A 766 36.69 -10.03 13.15
N VAL A 767 35.67 -9.44 13.79
CA VAL A 767 35.50 -9.50 15.24
C VAL A 767 35.02 -10.88 15.69
N ALA A 768 34.35 -11.61 14.81
CA ALA A 768 33.88 -12.96 15.07
C ALA A 768 33.78 -13.77 13.77
N ALA A 769 33.91 -15.10 13.86
CA ALA A 769 33.55 -16.00 12.77
C ALA A 769 32.02 -16.09 12.69
N ARG A 770 31.44 -15.61 11.60
CA ARG A 770 29.98 -15.52 11.41
C ARG A 770 29.40 -16.64 10.57
N THR A 771 30.23 -17.29 9.79
CA THR A 771 29.82 -18.38 8.91
C THR A 771 30.53 -19.68 9.27
N GLU A 772 29.98 -20.81 8.89
CA GLU A 772 30.64 -22.11 8.99
C GLU A 772 32.00 -22.11 8.27
N GLN A 773 32.08 -21.40 7.14
CA GLN A 773 33.32 -21.23 6.38
C GLN A 773 34.39 -20.48 7.19
N ASP A 774 34.01 -19.45 7.94
CA ASP A 774 34.89 -18.71 8.82
C ASP A 774 35.41 -19.61 9.95
N ALA A 775 34.51 -20.33 10.60
CA ALA A 775 34.83 -21.28 11.65
C ALA A 775 35.78 -22.38 11.13
N ARG A 776 35.50 -22.96 9.96
CA ARG A 776 36.37 -23.95 9.30
C ARG A 776 37.78 -23.38 9.01
N THR A 777 37.85 -22.12 8.60
CA THR A 777 39.15 -21.45 8.31
C THR A 777 39.98 -21.35 9.59
N MET A 778 39.35 -20.95 10.72
CA MET A 778 40.02 -20.87 12.03
C MET A 778 40.50 -22.23 12.52
N VAL A 779 39.59 -23.23 12.48
CA VAL A 779 39.89 -24.59 12.92
C VAL A 779 40.97 -25.23 12.07
N ASN A 780 40.96 -25.03 10.74
CA ASN A 780 42.01 -25.53 9.87
C ASN A 780 43.37 -24.88 10.16
N ALA A 781 43.42 -23.58 10.49
CA ALA A 781 44.67 -22.94 10.88
C ALA A 781 45.24 -23.52 12.19
N LEU A 782 44.38 -23.76 13.16
CA LEU A 782 44.72 -24.42 14.42
C LEU A 782 45.25 -25.85 14.16
N MET A 783 44.59 -26.62 13.31
CA MET A 783 44.96 -28.00 13.01
C MET A 783 46.21 -28.14 12.17
N ARG A 784 46.61 -27.12 11.42
CA ARG A 784 47.90 -27.08 10.66
C ARG A 784 49.08 -26.69 11.53
N GLY A 785 48.86 -26.13 12.73
CA GLY A 785 49.96 -25.59 13.54
C GLY A 785 50.39 -24.19 13.18
N ASP A 786 49.56 -23.45 12.45
CA ASP A 786 49.81 -22.02 12.11
C ASP A 786 49.77 -21.12 13.36
N VAL A 787 49.32 -21.67 14.49
CA VAL A 787 49.31 -21.08 15.83
C VAL A 787 49.70 -22.16 16.85
N ASP A 788 50.49 -21.82 17.84
CA ASP A 788 50.86 -22.77 18.93
C ASP A 788 49.59 -23.19 19.69
N TYR A 789 49.47 -24.49 19.86
CA TYR A 789 48.15 -25.08 20.16
C TYR A 789 48.26 -26.27 21.17
N PRO A 790 48.49 -25.99 22.43
CA PRO A 790 48.64 -27.03 23.47
C PRO A 790 47.40 -27.92 23.63
N ALA A 791 46.19 -27.36 23.56
CA ALA A 791 44.97 -28.11 23.81
C ALA A 791 44.74 -29.29 22.83
N ARG A 792 45.17 -29.18 21.57
CA ARG A 792 45.10 -30.27 20.61
C ARG A 792 45.86 -31.53 21.08
N GLN A 793 47.08 -31.32 21.60
CA GLN A 793 47.90 -32.41 22.06
C GLN A 793 47.27 -33.11 23.24
N GLU A 794 46.67 -32.36 24.16
CA GLU A 794 45.99 -32.93 25.33
C GLU A 794 44.69 -33.66 24.92
N LEU A 795 43.92 -33.14 23.99
CA LEU A 795 42.72 -33.82 23.46
C LEU A 795 43.09 -35.17 22.77
N HIS A 796 44.20 -35.22 22.06
CA HIS A 796 44.74 -36.47 21.52
C HIS A 796 45.15 -37.46 22.64
N LYS A 797 45.77 -37.00 23.72
CA LYS A 797 46.09 -37.83 24.89
C LYS A 797 44.82 -38.38 25.57
N LEU A 798 43.71 -37.68 25.43
CA LEU A 798 42.40 -38.16 25.91
C LEU A 798 41.69 -39.08 24.94
N GLY A 799 42.35 -39.47 23.83
CA GLY A 799 41.85 -40.45 22.87
C GLY A 799 40.94 -39.86 21.78
N MET A 800 40.79 -38.57 21.70
CA MET A 800 39.97 -37.95 20.66
C MET A 800 40.68 -38.01 19.30
N THR A 801 39.95 -38.38 18.27
CA THR A 801 40.42 -38.35 16.89
C THR A 801 40.49 -36.91 16.34
N ASN A 802 41.31 -36.73 15.29
CA ASN A 802 41.37 -35.41 14.61
C ASN A 802 40.00 -34.92 14.12
N ALA A 803 39.08 -35.83 13.76
CA ALA A 803 37.73 -35.46 13.29
C ALA A 803 36.88 -34.94 14.46
N GLU A 804 36.92 -35.59 15.63
CA GLU A 804 36.21 -35.16 16.82
C GLU A 804 36.75 -33.82 17.36
N ILE A 805 38.06 -33.64 17.38
CA ILE A 805 38.69 -32.39 17.77
C ILE A 805 38.25 -31.24 16.81
N ARG A 806 38.19 -31.53 15.49
CA ARG A 806 37.71 -30.51 14.51
C ARG A 806 36.26 -30.12 14.74
N ILE A 807 35.37 -31.10 14.97
CA ILE A 807 33.94 -30.85 15.23
C ILE A 807 33.81 -30.01 16.51
N HIS A 808 34.51 -30.39 17.54
CA HIS A 808 34.46 -29.69 18.83
C HIS A 808 34.98 -28.23 18.70
N ALA A 809 36.16 -28.07 18.07
CA ALA A 809 36.73 -26.75 17.81
C ALA A 809 35.84 -25.87 16.91
N MET A 810 35.13 -26.48 15.95
CA MET A 810 34.22 -25.76 15.06
C MET A 810 32.99 -25.22 15.80
N ASN A 811 32.40 -26.04 16.68
CA ASN A 811 31.29 -25.60 17.54
C ASN A 811 31.70 -24.44 18.46
N MET A 812 32.95 -24.44 18.93
CA MET A 812 33.49 -23.37 19.77
C MET A 812 33.93 -22.12 18.98
N ALA A 813 34.27 -22.25 17.71
CA ALA A 813 34.75 -21.14 16.86
C ALA A 813 33.61 -20.17 16.51
N ILE A 814 32.37 -20.58 16.56
CA ILE A 814 31.21 -19.73 16.27
C ILE A 814 31.16 -18.58 17.29
N GLY A 815 31.18 -17.34 16.80
CA GLY A 815 31.18 -16.14 17.64
C GLY A 815 32.55 -15.70 18.16
N ILE A 816 33.63 -16.36 17.76
CA ILE A 816 35.02 -15.99 18.14
C ILE A 816 35.74 -15.44 16.91
N GLY A 817 36.41 -14.30 17.06
CA GLY A 817 37.16 -13.65 15.98
C GLY A 817 38.69 -13.91 16.02
N ASN A 818 39.21 -14.51 17.11
CA ASN A 818 40.63 -14.73 17.33
C ASN A 818 40.90 -16.22 17.66
N VAL A 819 41.84 -16.81 16.95
CA VAL A 819 42.23 -18.22 17.12
C VAL A 819 42.81 -18.49 18.51
N ARG A 820 43.53 -17.51 19.11
CA ARG A 820 44.02 -17.63 20.49
C ARG A 820 42.93 -17.68 21.55
N GLN A 821 41.81 -16.99 21.32
CA GLN A 821 40.65 -17.11 22.20
C GLN A 821 39.96 -18.46 22.05
N LEU A 822 39.96 -19.04 20.85
CA LEU A 822 39.49 -20.41 20.61
C LEU A 822 40.38 -21.42 21.35
N ASP A 823 41.70 -21.26 21.25
CA ASP A 823 42.67 -22.11 21.95
C ASP A 823 42.47 -22.06 23.47
N ALA A 824 42.31 -20.87 24.06
CA ALA A 824 42.05 -20.69 25.48
C ALA A 824 40.73 -21.39 25.94
N LYS A 825 39.67 -21.30 25.13
CA LYS A 825 38.41 -21.99 25.41
C LYS A 825 38.55 -23.53 25.27
N LEU A 826 39.28 -24.00 24.28
CA LEU A 826 39.61 -25.42 24.14
C LEU A 826 40.40 -25.93 25.35
N TRP A 827 41.34 -25.13 25.85
CA TRP A 827 42.10 -25.48 27.02
C TRP A 827 41.22 -25.56 28.28
N SER A 828 40.26 -24.64 28.44
CA SER A 828 39.27 -24.74 29.55
C SER A 828 38.50 -26.05 29.51
N VAL A 829 38.02 -26.44 28.31
CA VAL A 829 37.29 -27.73 28.14
C VAL A 829 38.17 -28.90 28.45
N VAL A 830 39.47 -28.90 28.08
CA VAL A 830 40.42 -29.95 28.45
C VAL A 830 40.60 -30.01 29.98
N SER A 831 40.66 -28.87 30.65
CA SER A 831 40.78 -28.79 32.13
C SER A 831 39.53 -29.39 32.79
N ASP A 832 38.34 -28.99 32.37
CA ASP A 832 37.07 -29.49 32.88
C ASP A 832 36.97 -31.02 32.69
N PHE A 833 37.32 -31.55 31.55
CA PHE A 833 37.32 -32.96 31.23
C PHE A 833 38.33 -33.76 32.06
N ARG A 834 39.50 -33.18 32.36
CA ARG A 834 40.50 -33.78 33.27
C ARG A 834 39.97 -33.89 34.69
N GLN A 835 39.28 -32.85 35.18
CA GLN A 835 38.65 -32.84 36.49
C GLN A 835 37.57 -33.96 36.59
N GLU A 836 36.69 -34.06 35.57
CA GLU A 836 35.66 -35.10 35.51
C GLU A 836 36.26 -36.50 35.53
N LEU A 837 37.42 -36.68 34.90
CA LEU A 837 38.14 -37.96 34.87
C LEU A 837 39.06 -38.18 36.09
N GLY A 838 39.13 -37.26 37.05
CA GLY A 838 39.98 -37.39 38.27
C GLY A 838 41.48 -37.32 38.02
N LEU A 839 41.91 -36.71 36.88
CA LEU A 839 43.30 -36.67 36.40
C LEU A 839 44.11 -35.43 36.91
N GLY A 840 43.58 -34.65 37.88
CA GLY A 840 44.25 -33.52 38.47
C GLY A 840 44.57 -32.35 37.53
N ASP A 841 44.60 -31.13 38.04
CA ASP A 841 44.97 -29.89 37.30
C ASP A 841 46.44 -29.89 36.90
N MET A 842 46.74 -29.82 35.62
CA MET A 842 48.04 -29.33 35.17
C MET A 842 47.89 -27.84 34.84
N ALA A 843 48.45 -27.00 35.68
CA ALA A 843 48.54 -25.57 35.32
C ALA A 843 49.33 -25.40 34.00
N PRO A 844 48.81 -24.63 33.03
CA PRO A 844 49.60 -24.27 31.84
C PRO A 844 50.84 -23.48 32.28
N SER A 845 52.02 -23.96 31.98
CA SER A 845 53.21 -23.12 32.00
C SER A 845 53.06 -22.12 30.90
N LEU A 846 52.52 -20.93 31.24
CA LEU A 846 52.59 -19.77 30.38
C LEU A 846 54.06 -19.39 30.20
N GLY A 847 54.72 -19.94 29.21
CA GLY A 847 55.99 -19.47 28.71
C GLY A 847 55.83 -18.04 28.19
N ALA A 848 56.70 -17.16 28.68
CA ALA A 848 56.81 -15.73 28.51
C ALA A 848 56.76 -15.29 27.01
#